data_f1c7d1e014494c296747d62b78380343
#
_entry.id   f1c7d1e014494c296747d62b78380343
#
_cell.length_a   1.000
_cell.length_b   1.000
_cell.length_c   1.000
_cell.angle_alpha   90.00
_cell.angle_beta   90.00
_cell.angle_gamma   90.00
#
_symmetry.space_group_name_H-M   'P 1'
#
loop_
_entity.id
_entity.type
_entity.pdbx_description
1 polymer ?
#
loop_
_entity_poly.entity_id
_entity_poly.type
_entity_poly.pdbx_seq_one_letter_code
_entity_poly.pdbx_strand_id
1 'polypeptide(L)'
;MRGRDGPTPASATAQQAGIAALVALGLALRLWHLEHGLPDFTEEAIPFRKALEMWGWDTGRTDWNPHVFHYPSLTFYLQLALQKLHFALGRITGAFASRGDYFVLYHLDPTPMVVVGRLLGIASDLVTIVCAALIGERVRHGTGLLAATLVAFSPTLLLASRSIFADTVMTALAMAALERMLAFRASGGPGKLVAASVLTGLAAGAKYPALLMTLPLFWVAWERRAEAGGAPAGPGAVRALGGFGLEAVAGALAVFLATSPFIVLDWRTFSHDFEFLSHLTSQGHLGNLQAPGFAFHLRNLAADQGWPALALLALSAAFAAMRARAEGAWILLWTVLLLFGVPISLAHIEAERYLIPVIPPVALLASMAAWELGGGASERWRSSLSVALIALLAIPVVAAGTRAAATGVETTQGEARRWCEQNLGGRLLLQEHYGAVLATPNQISDIRESAPFHEARAEIQKRLLGHRTFHAVTLPLVISGTASNRVQSAEGRWLNLEIFPHPVDLNRLFYDPWLLEGVDLMLTSSQVRGRFEADPPRFEIERNLYRVLDEVGEVAAEFRPHGLVEGPRIRIYRLGPRAQETIERRLGPLDPLWWAEVVPPSYRARAEAILLPEARRNAATRYPDGRPAAWVVSLAPLFADKVDRFAFEMALYLAELDRCRPSESFAAASLTMNPGDLSACLLYVTCAGELGEWARARAASERTLEALGGGTGPELSVLRLDHASTLSHTGEPDSARRELEAVLQAVEPGSAVAQQARKMLEDLRGGH
;
A
#
# COMPACT_ATOMS: atom_id res chain seq x y z
N MET A 1 23.99 -2.65 -50.23
CA MET A 1 24.38 -1.53 -49.35
C MET A 1 24.09 -0.22 -50.07
N ARG A 2 22.89 0.35 -49.91
CA ARG A 2 22.61 1.72 -50.32
C ARG A 2 23.06 2.63 -49.18
N GLY A 3 23.87 3.68 -49.53
CA GLY A 3 24.46 4.60 -48.57
C GLY A 3 23.39 5.19 -47.65
N ARG A 4 23.61 5.06 -46.34
CA ARG A 4 22.89 5.82 -45.34
C ARG A 4 23.47 7.23 -45.35
N ASP A 5 22.87 8.14 -46.12
CA ASP A 5 23.12 9.54 -45.91
C ASP A 5 22.69 9.89 -44.50
N GLY A 6 23.63 10.25 -43.66
CA GLY A 6 23.37 10.68 -42.29
C GLY A 6 22.48 11.94 -42.33
N PRO A 7 21.74 12.22 -41.20
CA PRO A 7 20.89 13.39 -41.18
C PRO A 7 21.66 14.65 -41.49
N THR A 8 21.07 15.51 -42.32
CA THR A 8 21.65 16.84 -42.54
C THR A 8 21.68 17.60 -41.20
N PRO A 9 22.66 18.49 -40.98
CA PRO A 9 22.73 19.25 -39.72
C PRO A 9 21.40 19.98 -39.38
N ALA A 10 20.69 20.48 -40.37
CA ALA A 10 19.40 21.14 -40.22
C ALA A 10 18.30 20.17 -39.73
N SER A 11 18.27 18.91 -40.21
CA SER A 11 17.29 17.92 -39.79
C SER A 11 17.57 17.42 -38.34
N ALA A 12 18.84 17.32 -37.96
CA ALA A 12 19.23 16.96 -36.58
C ALA A 12 18.81 18.04 -35.56
N THR A 13 19.01 19.32 -35.93
CA THR A 13 18.59 20.46 -35.09
C THR A 13 17.07 20.54 -34.95
N ALA A 14 16.31 20.33 -36.00
CA ALA A 14 14.84 20.31 -35.97
C ALA A 14 14.31 19.17 -35.11
N GLN A 15 14.92 18.00 -35.15
CA GLN A 15 14.56 16.86 -34.35
C GLN A 15 14.84 17.08 -32.84
N GLN A 16 16.02 17.64 -32.51
CA GLN A 16 16.36 18.00 -31.14
C GLN A 16 15.37 19.03 -30.57
N ALA A 17 15.01 20.03 -31.36
CA ALA A 17 13.98 21.01 -31.01
C ALA A 17 12.62 20.35 -30.77
N GLY A 18 12.23 19.40 -31.64
CA GLY A 18 10.99 18.63 -31.49
C GLY A 18 10.96 17.80 -30.18
N ILE A 19 12.06 17.12 -29.84
CA ILE A 19 12.18 16.35 -28.57
C ILE A 19 12.12 17.32 -27.39
N ALA A 20 12.84 18.43 -27.43
CA ALA A 20 12.84 19.43 -26.36
C ALA A 20 11.42 20.02 -26.15
N ALA A 21 10.71 20.34 -27.21
CA ALA A 21 9.33 20.82 -27.15
C ALA A 21 8.39 19.75 -26.54
N LEU A 22 8.55 18.49 -26.94
CA LEU A 22 7.76 17.38 -26.41
C LEU A 22 8.03 17.15 -24.93
N VAL A 23 9.28 17.23 -24.48
CA VAL A 23 9.65 17.12 -23.07
C VAL A 23 9.07 18.28 -22.27
N ALA A 24 9.14 19.52 -22.79
CA ALA A 24 8.55 20.69 -22.14
C ALA A 24 7.02 20.56 -22.01
N LEU A 25 6.35 20.12 -23.08
CA LEU A 25 4.91 19.86 -23.07
C LEU A 25 4.57 18.69 -22.11
N GLY A 26 5.36 17.62 -22.15
CA GLY A 26 5.24 16.50 -21.23
C GLY A 26 5.38 16.92 -19.77
N LEU A 27 6.32 17.80 -19.45
CA LEU A 27 6.48 18.39 -18.13
C LEU A 27 5.25 19.21 -17.73
N ALA A 28 4.78 20.10 -18.62
CA ALA A 28 3.61 20.94 -18.35
C ALA A 28 2.36 20.09 -18.04
N LEU A 29 2.12 19.04 -18.82
CA LEU A 29 1.00 18.12 -18.60
C LEU A 29 1.10 17.38 -17.24
N ARG A 30 2.31 17.07 -16.78
CA ARG A 30 2.54 16.34 -15.52
C ARG A 30 2.50 17.24 -14.29
N LEU A 31 2.84 18.49 -14.44
CA LEU A 31 2.70 19.49 -13.39
C LEU A 31 1.25 19.98 -13.25
N TRP A 32 0.44 19.81 -14.27
CA TRP A 32 -0.97 20.19 -14.25
C TRP A 32 -1.74 19.28 -13.30
N HIS A 33 -2.40 19.87 -12.30
CA HIS A 33 -3.09 19.16 -11.21
C HIS A 33 -2.20 18.15 -10.45
N LEU A 34 -0.98 18.55 -10.09
CA LEU A 34 -0.06 17.71 -9.33
C LEU A 34 -0.58 17.35 -7.93
N GLU A 35 -1.52 18.12 -7.39
CA GLU A 35 -2.19 17.87 -6.12
C GLU A 35 -3.37 16.87 -6.23
N HIS A 36 -3.56 16.26 -7.41
CA HIS A 36 -4.63 15.30 -7.65
C HIS A 36 -4.75 14.26 -6.52
N GLY A 37 -5.99 14.07 -6.04
CA GLY A 37 -6.31 13.09 -5.00
C GLY A 37 -5.80 13.40 -3.60
N LEU A 38 -5.07 14.50 -3.40
CA LEU A 38 -4.58 14.87 -2.07
C LEU A 38 -5.67 15.64 -1.29
N PRO A 39 -5.68 15.48 0.03
CA PRO A 39 -4.78 14.69 0.89
C PRO A 39 -5.11 13.20 0.97
N ASP A 40 -6.09 12.69 0.22
CA ASP A 40 -6.65 11.33 0.31
C ASP A 40 -5.82 10.29 -0.47
N PHE A 41 -4.48 10.32 -0.37
CA PHE A 41 -3.60 9.40 -1.07
C PHE A 41 -3.46 8.06 -0.34
N THR A 42 -3.54 6.94 -1.08
CA THR A 42 -3.51 5.58 -0.52
C THR A 42 -2.37 4.70 -1.04
N GLU A 43 -2.42 4.25 -2.29
CA GLU A 43 -1.46 3.27 -2.82
C GLU A 43 -0.06 3.82 -3.07
N GLU A 44 0.07 5.08 -3.44
CA GLU A 44 1.36 5.76 -3.59
C GLU A 44 2.06 6.04 -2.24
N ALA A 45 1.33 5.82 -1.15
CA ALA A 45 1.82 6.11 0.18
C ALA A 45 2.97 5.20 0.62
N ILE A 46 3.07 3.97 0.12
CA ILE A 46 4.06 3.01 0.64
C ILE A 46 5.49 3.56 0.56
N PRO A 47 6.04 3.98 -0.60
CA PRO A 47 7.41 4.52 -0.63
C PRO A 47 7.55 5.81 0.17
N PHE A 48 6.55 6.67 0.16
CA PHE A 48 6.58 7.95 0.85
C PHE A 48 6.50 7.79 2.37
N ARG A 49 5.53 6.99 2.88
CA ARG A 49 5.34 6.75 4.32
C ARG A 49 6.52 5.99 4.91
N LYS A 50 7.04 4.98 4.22
CA LYS A 50 8.24 4.26 4.68
C LYS A 50 9.46 5.16 4.76
N ALA A 51 9.65 6.04 3.79
CA ALA A 51 10.70 7.05 3.88
C ALA A 51 10.49 8.00 5.09
N LEU A 52 9.24 8.34 5.40
CA LEU A 52 8.91 9.15 6.57
C LEU A 52 9.17 8.40 7.89
N GLU A 53 8.83 7.13 7.98
CA GLU A 53 9.16 6.26 9.13
C GLU A 53 10.67 6.15 9.35
N MET A 54 11.46 6.07 8.27
CA MET A 54 12.93 6.03 8.31
C MET A 54 13.59 7.30 8.91
N TRP A 55 12.83 8.37 9.18
CA TRP A 55 13.37 9.53 9.87
C TRP A 55 13.84 9.23 11.29
N GLY A 56 13.34 8.15 11.92
CA GLY A 56 13.64 7.77 13.29
C GLY A 56 13.18 8.85 14.27
N TRP A 57 11.87 9.09 14.25
CA TRP A 57 11.23 10.18 15.00
C TRP A 57 11.53 10.12 16.49
N ASP A 58 11.46 8.92 17.08
CA ASP A 58 11.67 8.70 18.51
C ASP A 58 13.16 8.71 18.91
N THR A 59 14.03 8.23 18.02
CA THR A 59 15.47 8.09 18.31
C THR A 59 16.30 9.31 17.92
N GLY A 60 15.75 10.20 17.11
CA GLY A 60 16.49 11.33 16.52
C GLY A 60 17.49 10.92 15.42
N ARG A 61 17.62 9.63 15.09
CA ARG A 61 18.58 9.10 14.12
C ARG A 61 17.85 8.46 12.96
N THR A 62 18.30 8.72 11.73
CA THR A 62 17.74 8.08 10.53
C THR A 62 17.95 6.58 10.62
N ASP A 63 16.85 5.83 10.50
CA ASP A 63 16.90 4.39 10.32
C ASP A 63 17.05 4.08 8.83
N TRP A 64 18.14 3.43 8.47
CA TRP A 64 18.42 3.06 7.09
C TRP A 64 17.76 1.74 6.68
N ASN A 65 17.28 0.93 7.65
CA ASN A 65 16.50 -0.26 7.36
C ASN A 65 15.03 0.13 7.12
N PRO A 66 14.47 -0.12 5.94
CA PRO A 66 13.05 0.19 5.70
C PRO A 66 12.08 -0.77 6.41
N HIS A 67 12.57 -1.91 6.96
CA HIS A 67 11.79 -2.97 7.61
C HIS A 67 10.60 -3.49 6.77
N VAL A 68 10.59 -3.20 5.46
CA VAL A 68 9.60 -3.65 4.47
C VAL A 68 10.32 -3.91 3.16
N PHE A 69 10.12 -5.11 2.60
CA PHE A 69 10.78 -5.56 1.38
C PHE A 69 9.79 -5.93 0.27
N HIS A 70 8.57 -5.38 0.29
CA HIS A 70 7.67 -5.45 -0.86
C HIS A 70 8.26 -4.76 -2.09
N TYR A 71 9.15 -3.81 -1.88
CA TYR A 71 10.01 -3.17 -2.87
C TYR A 71 11.46 -3.17 -2.38
N PRO A 72 12.45 -3.18 -3.29
CA PRO A 72 13.84 -2.86 -2.96
C PRO A 72 13.96 -1.41 -2.44
N SER A 73 15.05 -1.11 -1.75
CA SER A 73 15.14 0.09 -0.92
C SER A 73 15.44 1.40 -1.69
N LEU A 74 15.85 1.35 -2.95
CA LEU A 74 16.28 2.55 -3.68
C LEU A 74 15.19 3.64 -3.70
N THR A 75 13.94 3.27 -3.98
CA THR A 75 12.85 4.24 -4.05
C THR A 75 12.57 4.87 -2.68
N PHE A 76 12.69 4.10 -1.59
CA PHE A 76 12.57 4.61 -0.22
C PHE A 76 13.68 5.63 0.08
N TYR A 77 14.93 5.32 -0.28
CA TYR A 77 16.06 6.25 -0.08
C TYR A 77 15.94 7.51 -0.90
N LEU A 78 15.44 7.43 -2.15
CA LEU A 78 15.19 8.60 -2.98
C LEU A 78 14.09 9.49 -2.37
N GLN A 79 13.00 8.89 -1.88
CA GLN A 79 11.94 9.62 -1.18
C GLN A 79 12.45 10.23 0.13
N LEU A 80 13.24 9.50 0.92
CA LEU A 80 13.87 10.02 2.13
C LEU A 80 14.76 11.22 1.82
N ALA A 81 15.58 11.13 0.76
CA ALA A 81 16.45 12.23 0.33
C ALA A 81 15.64 13.47 -0.06
N LEU A 82 14.52 13.30 -0.81
CA LEU A 82 13.63 14.41 -1.18
C LEU A 82 12.96 15.03 0.04
N GLN A 83 12.48 14.23 0.99
CA GLN A 83 11.90 14.72 2.24
C GLN A 83 12.93 15.51 3.06
N LYS A 84 14.17 14.99 3.20
CA LYS A 84 15.26 15.69 3.89
C LYS A 84 15.64 16.99 3.18
N LEU A 85 15.68 16.99 1.84
CA LEU A 85 15.94 18.20 1.04
C LEU A 85 14.83 19.23 1.24
N HIS A 86 13.56 18.81 1.17
CA HIS A 86 12.41 19.69 1.41
C HIS A 86 12.46 20.30 2.81
N PHE A 87 12.76 19.48 3.82
CA PHE A 87 12.96 19.96 5.17
C PHE A 87 14.11 20.97 5.27
N ALA A 88 15.27 20.69 4.66
CA ALA A 88 16.42 21.58 4.68
C ALA A 88 16.11 22.93 4.02
N LEU A 89 15.42 22.92 2.88
CA LEU A 89 14.96 24.14 2.21
C LEU A 89 13.95 24.90 3.07
N GLY A 90 13.02 24.18 3.70
CA GLY A 90 12.05 24.78 4.63
C GLY A 90 12.71 25.39 5.88
N ARG A 91 13.84 24.82 6.35
CA ARG A 91 14.65 25.40 7.41
C ARG A 91 15.25 26.75 6.98
N ILE A 92 15.76 26.83 5.75
CA ILE A 92 16.34 28.05 5.19
C ILE A 92 15.28 29.13 5.01
N THR A 93 14.11 28.77 4.56
CA THR A 93 12.99 29.71 4.32
C THR A 93 12.18 30.05 5.57
N GLY A 94 12.44 29.37 6.71
CA GLY A 94 11.68 29.53 7.94
C GLY A 94 10.34 28.78 8.00
N ALA A 95 10.01 27.99 7.00
CA ALA A 95 8.80 27.16 6.99
C ALA A 95 8.83 26.11 8.12
N PHE A 96 9.98 25.52 8.40
CA PHE A 96 10.20 24.57 9.49
C PHE A 96 11.29 25.08 10.42
N ALA A 97 11.03 25.11 11.74
CA ALA A 97 12.05 25.41 12.74
C ALA A 97 12.68 24.13 13.35
N SER A 98 11.93 23.02 13.36
CA SER A 98 12.36 21.75 13.94
C SER A 98 11.88 20.56 13.09
N ARG A 99 12.36 19.36 13.42
CA ARG A 99 11.82 18.11 12.87
C ARG A 99 10.36 17.91 13.28
N GLY A 100 10.04 18.32 14.51
CA GLY A 100 8.68 18.27 15.03
C GLY A 100 7.71 19.11 14.20
N ASP A 101 8.12 20.30 13.72
CA ASP A 101 7.29 21.08 12.79
C ASP A 101 6.93 20.27 11.53
N TYR A 102 7.93 19.63 10.94
CA TYR A 102 7.73 18.82 9.73
C TYR A 102 6.77 17.65 9.98
N PHE A 103 6.95 16.94 11.10
CA PHE A 103 6.12 15.82 11.50
C PHE A 103 4.67 16.23 11.72
N VAL A 104 4.42 17.26 12.54
CA VAL A 104 3.08 17.70 12.87
C VAL A 104 2.35 18.29 11.66
N LEU A 105 3.06 19.06 10.83
CA LEU A 105 2.48 19.63 9.61
C LEU A 105 2.12 18.56 8.59
N TYR A 106 2.90 17.46 8.49
CA TYR A 106 2.54 16.32 7.67
C TYR A 106 1.19 15.70 8.09
N HIS A 107 0.95 15.58 9.38
CA HIS A 107 -0.30 15.01 9.89
C HIS A 107 -1.49 15.97 9.78
N LEU A 108 -1.23 17.27 9.74
CA LEU A 108 -2.25 18.29 9.49
C LEU A 108 -2.65 18.39 8.01
N ASP A 109 -1.66 18.41 7.14
CA ASP A 109 -1.82 18.46 5.69
C ASP A 109 -0.57 17.88 4.99
N PRO A 110 -0.62 16.64 4.50
CA PRO A 110 0.50 15.99 3.83
C PRO A 110 0.77 16.56 2.43
N THR A 111 -0.16 17.32 1.84
CA THR A 111 -0.12 17.77 0.45
C THR A 111 1.21 18.38 0.02
N PRO A 112 1.80 19.37 0.72
CA PRO A 112 3.06 19.99 0.26
C PRO A 112 4.23 19.00 0.20
N MET A 113 4.25 18.03 1.12
CA MET A 113 5.33 17.05 1.23
C MET A 113 5.17 15.95 0.18
N VAL A 114 3.95 15.50 -0.06
CA VAL A 114 3.62 14.49 -1.08
C VAL A 114 3.88 15.01 -2.48
N VAL A 115 3.52 16.28 -2.75
CA VAL A 115 3.83 16.96 -4.02
C VAL A 115 5.32 16.92 -4.34
N VAL A 116 6.18 17.18 -3.34
CA VAL A 116 7.64 17.06 -3.50
C VAL A 116 8.05 15.62 -3.83
N GLY A 117 7.44 14.63 -3.18
CA GLY A 117 7.66 13.21 -3.47
C GLY A 117 7.28 12.82 -4.90
N ARG A 118 6.19 13.40 -5.44
CA ARG A 118 5.68 13.17 -6.82
C ARG A 118 6.65 13.69 -7.89
N LEU A 119 7.47 14.69 -7.59
CA LEU A 119 8.46 15.21 -8.54
C LEU A 119 9.46 14.13 -8.99
N LEU A 120 9.73 13.11 -8.17
CA LEU A 120 10.55 11.97 -8.57
C LEU A 120 9.90 11.16 -9.70
N GLY A 121 8.60 10.92 -9.62
CA GLY A 121 7.82 10.25 -10.67
C GLY A 121 7.87 11.03 -11.99
N ILE A 122 7.66 12.35 -11.92
CA ILE A 122 7.71 13.24 -13.09
C ILE A 122 9.10 13.22 -13.74
N ALA A 123 10.16 13.40 -12.95
CA ALA A 123 11.53 13.37 -13.46
C ALA A 123 11.86 12.03 -14.13
N SER A 124 11.43 10.92 -13.52
CA SER A 124 11.62 9.58 -14.05
C SER A 124 10.91 9.39 -15.39
N ASP A 125 9.67 9.85 -15.50
CA ASP A 125 8.90 9.67 -16.73
C ASP A 125 9.42 10.57 -17.87
N LEU A 126 9.91 11.77 -17.57
CA LEU A 126 10.62 12.60 -18.56
C LEU A 126 11.88 11.90 -19.09
N VAL A 127 12.62 11.19 -18.24
CA VAL A 127 13.74 10.33 -18.66
C VAL A 127 13.24 9.22 -19.59
N THR A 128 12.10 8.62 -19.31
CA THR A 128 11.49 7.58 -20.15
C THR A 128 11.14 8.14 -21.54
N ILE A 129 10.55 9.33 -21.63
CA ILE A 129 10.25 10.02 -22.90
C ILE A 129 11.53 10.25 -23.71
N VAL A 130 12.57 10.79 -23.07
CA VAL A 130 13.87 11.04 -23.73
C VAL A 130 14.49 9.72 -24.21
N CYS A 131 14.49 8.68 -23.39
CA CYS A 131 15.02 7.38 -23.77
C CYS A 131 14.25 6.76 -24.94
N ALA A 132 12.92 6.88 -24.97
CA ALA A 132 12.10 6.41 -26.09
C ALA A 132 12.49 7.14 -27.40
N ALA A 133 12.69 8.46 -27.33
CA ALA A 133 13.18 9.23 -28.49
C ALA A 133 14.56 8.74 -28.98
N LEU A 134 15.52 8.60 -28.04
CA LEU A 134 16.90 8.19 -28.36
C LEU A 134 16.97 6.75 -28.88
N ILE A 135 16.22 5.84 -28.29
CA ILE A 135 16.17 4.44 -28.73
C ILE A 135 15.53 4.34 -30.11
N GLY A 136 14.37 4.97 -30.30
CA GLY A 136 13.68 4.98 -31.58
C GLY A 136 14.60 5.49 -32.68
N GLU A 137 15.26 6.62 -32.47
CA GLU A 137 16.19 7.22 -33.42
C GLU A 137 17.42 6.36 -33.69
N ARG A 138 17.95 5.69 -32.67
CA ARG A 138 19.13 4.81 -32.82
C ARG A 138 18.81 3.55 -33.59
N VAL A 139 17.65 2.95 -33.34
CA VAL A 139 17.25 1.67 -33.95
C VAL A 139 16.72 1.93 -35.38
N ARG A 140 15.90 2.97 -35.53
CA ARG A 140 15.34 3.34 -36.82
C ARG A 140 15.19 4.86 -36.92
N HIS A 141 16.10 5.48 -37.66
CA HIS A 141 16.07 6.93 -37.85
C HIS A 141 14.69 7.43 -38.32
N GLY A 142 14.19 8.48 -37.65
CA GLY A 142 12.88 9.07 -37.88
C GLY A 142 11.72 8.50 -37.05
N THR A 143 11.94 7.45 -36.23
CA THR A 143 10.87 6.89 -35.36
C THR A 143 10.88 7.48 -33.95
N GLY A 144 11.97 8.14 -33.55
CA GLY A 144 12.16 8.59 -32.18
C GLY A 144 11.09 9.56 -31.68
N LEU A 145 10.71 10.54 -32.53
CA LEU A 145 9.70 11.52 -32.13
C LEU A 145 8.30 10.89 -31.96
N LEU A 146 7.92 9.95 -32.85
CA LEU A 146 6.64 9.25 -32.74
C LEU A 146 6.60 8.38 -31.46
N ALA A 147 7.65 7.59 -31.23
CA ALA A 147 7.73 6.76 -30.04
C ALA A 147 7.67 7.60 -28.75
N ALA A 148 8.42 8.72 -28.70
CA ALA A 148 8.37 9.64 -27.58
C ALA A 148 7.00 10.30 -27.41
N THR A 149 6.27 10.60 -28.50
CA THR A 149 4.91 11.13 -28.43
C THR A 149 3.95 10.11 -27.80
N LEU A 150 4.01 8.85 -28.25
CA LEU A 150 3.18 7.79 -27.68
C LEU A 150 3.44 7.56 -26.18
N VAL A 151 4.70 7.68 -25.75
CA VAL A 151 5.08 7.61 -24.33
C VAL A 151 4.62 8.87 -23.58
N ALA A 152 4.84 10.06 -24.12
CA ALA A 152 4.54 11.33 -23.45
C ALA A 152 3.05 11.52 -23.18
N PHE A 153 2.20 11.01 -24.06
CA PHE A 153 0.74 11.12 -23.99
C PHE A 153 0.07 9.82 -23.55
N SER A 154 0.81 8.78 -23.16
CA SER A 154 0.22 7.60 -22.54
C SER A 154 -0.54 7.99 -21.27
N PRO A 155 -1.86 7.73 -21.17
CA PRO A 155 -2.64 8.01 -19.97
C PRO A 155 -2.07 7.34 -18.72
N THR A 156 -1.70 6.07 -18.83
CA THR A 156 -1.12 5.29 -17.72
C THR A 156 0.20 5.89 -17.22
N LEU A 157 1.12 6.25 -18.11
CA LEU A 157 2.40 6.87 -17.73
C LEU A 157 2.21 8.26 -17.15
N LEU A 158 1.32 9.06 -17.74
CA LEU A 158 1.03 10.40 -17.28
C LEU A 158 0.45 10.39 -15.86
N LEU A 159 -0.56 9.57 -15.60
CA LEU A 159 -1.17 9.46 -14.27
C LEU A 159 -0.19 8.86 -13.25
N ALA A 160 0.55 7.81 -13.64
CA ALA A 160 1.55 7.20 -12.77
C ALA A 160 2.70 8.15 -12.41
N SER A 161 3.07 9.07 -13.29
CA SER A 161 4.13 10.06 -13.03
C SER A 161 3.74 11.09 -11.98
N ARG A 162 2.44 11.34 -11.79
CA ARG A 162 1.89 12.21 -10.75
C ARG A 162 1.70 11.48 -9.42
N SER A 163 2.16 10.24 -9.32
CA SER A 163 2.07 9.40 -8.14
C SER A 163 3.47 8.91 -7.75
N ILE A 164 3.60 8.44 -6.50
CA ILE A 164 4.89 7.95 -5.98
C ILE A 164 4.97 6.45 -6.19
N PHE A 165 5.10 6.00 -7.45
CA PHE A 165 5.26 4.59 -7.78
C PHE A 165 6.72 4.22 -8.06
N ALA A 166 7.17 3.12 -7.48
CA ALA A 166 8.49 2.53 -7.78
C ALA A 166 8.61 2.10 -9.26
N ASP A 167 7.47 1.80 -9.90
CA ASP A 167 7.38 1.41 -11.31
C ASP A 167 7.89 2.49 -12.27
N THR A 168 7.61 3.77 -11.99
CA THR A 168 8.08 4.89 -12.82
C THR A 168 9.59 5.03 -12.77
N VAL A 169 10.18 4.95 -11.57
CA VAL A 169 11.63 5.00 -11.37
C VAL A 169 12.32 3.79 -12.03
N MET A 170 11.78 2.60 -11.81
CA MET A 170 12.26 1.36 -12.43
C MET A 170 12.26 1.47 -13.96
N THR A 171 11.15 1.93 -14.54
CA THR A 171 10.98 2.01 -16.00
C THR A 171 11.95 3.03 -16.61
N ALA A 172 12.12 4.19 -16.00
CA ALA A 172 13.09 5.19 -16.46
C ALA A 172 14.52 4.63 -16.49
N LEU A 173 14.93 3.97 -15.40
CA LEU A 173 16.27 3.37 -15.30
C LEU A 173 16.44 2.17 -16.24
N ALA A 174 15.41 1.34 -16.43
CA ALA A 174 15.42 0.23 -17.38
C ALA A 174 15.51 0.72 -18.83
N MET A 175 14.77 1.79 -19.19
CA MET A 175 14.84 2.40 -20.51
C MET A 175 16.21 3.06 -20.76
N ALA A 176 16.77 3.72 -19.76
CA ALA A 176 18.12 4.27 -19.84
C ALA A 176 19.19 3.15 -19.97
N ALA A 177 19.03 2.04 -19.25
CA ALA A 177 19.89 0.85 -19.37
C ALA A 177 19.79 0.28 -20.79
N LEU A 178 18.59 0.13 -21.33
CA LEU A 178 18.35 -0.37 -22.69
C LEU A 178 19.00 0.54 -23.75
N GLU A 179 18.89 1.85 -23.58
CA GLU A 179 19.56 2.82 -24.47
C GLU A 179 21.08 2.62 -24.43
N ARG A 180 21.68 2.47 -23.25
CA ARG A 180 23.13 2.20 -23.11
C ARG A 180 23.53 0.84 -23.68
N MET A 181 22.72 -0.21 -23.52
CA MET A 181 22.94 -1.51 -24.14
C MET A 181 22.97 -1.40 -25.67
N LEU A 182 22.00 -0.71 -26.26
CA LEU A 182 21.93 -0.45 -27.71
C LEU A 182 23.10 0.42 -28.19
N ALA A 183 23.50 1.43 -27.41
CA ALA A 183 24.67 2.26 -27.70
C ALA A 183 25.99 1.44 -27.65
N PHE A 184 26.12 0.56 -26.68
CA PHE A 184 27.25 -0.36 -26.57
C PHE A 184 27.28 -1.35 -27.73
N ARG A 185 26.13 -1.93 -28.07
CA ARG A 185 25.99 -2.84 -29.20
C ARG A 185 26.41 -2.17 -30.53
N ALA A 186 26.04 -0.91 -30.74
CA ALA A 186 26.33 -0.19 -31.98
C ALA A 186 27.80 0.21 -32.13
N SER A 187 28.46 0.64 -31.07
CA SER A 187 29.78 1.29 -31.17
C SER A 187 30.83 0.73 -30.20
N GLY A 188 30.48 -0.20 -29.31
CA GLY A 188 31.36 -0.68 -28.24
C GLY A 188 31.63 0.41 -27.19
N GLY A 189 32.74 0.24 -26.47
CA GLY A 189 33.21 1.16 -25.45
C GLY A 189 32.81 0.73 -24.03
N PRO A 190 33.81 0.47 -23.15
CA PRO A 190 33.57 -0.11 -21.81
C PRO A 190 32.67 0.79 -20.95
N GLY A 191 32.79 2.11 -21.06
CA GLY A 191 31.96 3.05 -20.30
C GLY A 191 30.45 2.93 -20.56
N LYS A 192 30.06 2.50 -21.78
CA LYS A 192 28.65 2.29 -22.11
C LYS A 192 28.11 1.01 -21.44
N LEU A 193 28.94 -0.05 -21.40
CA LEU A 193 28.58 -1.29 -20.74
C LEU A 193 28.51 -1.10 -19.22
N VAL A 194 29.48 -0.41 -18.65
CA VAL A 194 29.45 -0.04 -17.21
C VAL A 194 28.19 0.77 -16.88
N ALA A 195 27.87 1.78 -17.71
CA ALA A 195 26.64 2.56 -17.51
C ALA A 195 25.38 1.68 -17.62
N ALA A 196 25.33 0.75 -18.61
CA ALA A 196 24.21 -0.20 -18.72
C ALA A 196 24.10 -1.12 -17.48
N SER A 197 25.22 -1.63 -16.98
CA SER A 197 25.30 -2.43 -15.75
C SER A 197 24.79 -1.65 -14.54
N VAL A 198 25.30 -0.45 -14.33
CA VAL A 198 24.89 0.42 -13.20
C VAL A 198 23.40 0.74 -13.27
N LEU A 199 22.90 1.17 -14.43
CA LEU A 199 21.47 1.50 -14.62
C LEU A 199 20.58 0.27 -14.44
N THR A 200 21.00 -0.92 -14.88
CA THR A 200 20.28 -2.18 -14.63
C THR A 200 20.20 -2.48 -13.13
N GLY A 201 21.30 -2.33 -12.39
CA GLY A 201 21.32 -2.54 -10.95
C GLY A 201 20.46 -1.54 -10.19
N LEU A 202 20.50 -0.25 -10.61
CA LEU A 202 19.62 0.78 -10.04
C LEU A 202 18.13 0.51 -10.36
N ALA A 203 17.80 0.07 -11.57
CA ALA A 203 16.43 -0.31 -11.93
C ALA A 203 15.92 -1.46 -11.06
N ALA A 204 16.77 -2.48 -10.85
CA ALA A 204 16.49 -3.59 -9.93
C ALA A 204 16.34 -3.11 -8.49
N GLY A 205 17.16 -2.15 -8.04
CA GLY A 205 17.06 -1.50 -6.74
C GLY A 205 15.78 -0.67 -6.54
N ALA A 206 15.12 -0.25 -7.62
CA ALA A 206 13.81 0.40 -7.56
C ALA A 206 12.67 -0.63 -7.48
N LYS A 207 12.72 -1.71 -8.29
CA LYS A 207 11.72 -2.79 -8.24
C LYS A 207 12.29 -4.11 -8.78
N TYR A 208 12.00 -5.24 -8.09
CA TYR A 208 12.56 -6.57 -8.39
C TYR A 208 12.42 -7.05 -9.85
N PRO A 209 11.30 -6.80 -10.59
CA PRO A 209 11.19 -7.27 -11.97
C PRO A 209 12.31 -6.78 -12.89
N ALA A 210 12.95 -5.65 -12.59
CA ALA A 210 14.07 -5.16 -13.40
C ALA A 210 15.35 -6.03 -13.28
N LEU A 211 15.43 -6.97 -12.33
CA LEU A 211 16.47 -8.01 -12.33
C LEU A 211 16.47 -8.81 -13.63
N LEU A 212 15.34 -8.97 -14.28
CA LEU A 212 15.23 -9.64 -15.58
C LEU A 212 16.02 -8.91 -16.69
N MET A 213 16.30 -7.62 -16.52
CA MET A 213 17.16 -6.86 -17.45
C MET A 213 18.62 -7.32 -17.45
N THR A 214 19.05 -8.12 -16.48
CA THR A 214 20.37 -8.77 -16.51
C THR A 214 20.50 -9.75 -17.66
N LEU A 215 19.41 -10.33 -18.17
CA LEU A 215 19.43 -11.23 -19.32
C LEU A 215 19.82 -10.52 -20.62
N PRO A 216 19.13 -9.44 -21.06
CA PRO A 216 19.56 -8.67 -22.21
C PRO A 216 20.92 -8.00 -22.01
N LEU A 217 21.30 -7.60 -20.80
CA LEU A 217 22.62 -7.08 -20.49
C LEU A 217 23.71 -8.12 -20.76
N PHE A 218 23.52 -9.33 -20.24
CA PHE A 218 24.42 -10.46 -20.50
C PHE A 218 24.54 -10.75 -21.99
N TRP A 219 23.40 -10.82 -22.70
CA TRP A 219 23.37 -11.11 -24.12
C TRP A 219 24.15 -10.09 -24.94
N VAL A 220 23.90 -8.80 -24.75
CA VAL A 220 24.58 -7.72 -25.49
C VAL A 220 26.09 -7.68 -25.20
N ALA A 221 26.49 -7.93 -23.95
CA ALA A 221 27.89 -7.99 -23.57
C ALA A 221 28.59 -9.20 -24.22
N TRP A 222 27.94 -10.36 -24.22
CA TRP A 222 28.43 -11.58 -24.84
C TRP A 222 28.51 -11.46 -26.38
N GLU A 223 27.45 -11.00 -27.06
CA GLU A 223 27.37 -10.81 -28.51
C GLU A 223 28.54 -9.92 -29.00
N ARG A 224 28.73 -8.76 -28.37
CA ARG A 224 29.76 -7.81 -28.77
C ARG A 224 31.18 -8.32 -28.57
N ARG A 225 31.41 -9.10 -27.53
CA ARG A 225 32.70 -9.72 -27.29
C ARG A 225 33.01 -10.84 -28.32
N ALA A 226 31.98 -11.58 -28.69
CA ALA A 226 32.10 -12.61 -29.74
C ALA A 226 32.48 -11.99 -31.09
N GLU A 227 31.90 -10.83 -31.46
CA GLU A 227 32.26 -10.09 -32.69
C GLU A 227 33.70 -9.53 -32.65
N ALA A 228 34.14 -9.02 -31.49
CA ALA A 228 35.47 -8.39 -31.37
C ALA A 228 36.64 -9.36 -31.31
N GLY A 229 36.40 -10.60 -30.86
CA GLY A 229 37.46 -11.58 -30.55
C GLY A 229 37.86 -12.48 -31.70
N GLY A 230 37.20 -12.44 -32.88
CA GLY A 230 37.38 -13.44 -33.95
C GLY A 230 37.25 -14.82 -33.30
N ALA A 231 36.08 -15.45 -33.37
CA ALA A 231 35.73 -16.63 -32.55
C ALA A 231 36.87 -17.63 -32.41
N PRO A 232 37.54 -17.76 -31.25
CA PRO A 232 38.50 -18.86 -31.04
C PRO A 232 37.70 -20.16 -31.08
N ALA A 233 38.06 -21.08 -31.91
CA ALA A 233 37.46 -22.40 -31.99
C ALA A 233 37.89 -23.21 -30.77
N GLY A 234 36.95 -23.48 -29.84
CA GLY A 234 37.20 -24.41 -28.75
C GLY A 234 36.47 -24.09 -27.42
N PRO A 235 36.44 -25.00 -26.44
CA PRO A 235 35.73 -24.85 -25.15
C PRO A 235 36.23 -23.68 -24.29
N GLY A 236 37.49 -23.22 -24.48
CA GLY A 236 38.05 -22.06 -23.80
C GLY A 236 37.45 -20.72 -24.25
N ALA A 237 36.98 -20.65 -25.49
CA ALA A 237 36.36 -19.48 -26.06
C ALA A 237 34.99 -19.16 -25.39
N VAL A 238 34.18 -20.18 -25.16
CA VAL A 238 32.89 -20.06 -24.49
C VAL A 238 33.06 -19.54 -23.06
N ARG A 239 34.09 -19.96 -22.35
CA ARG A 239 34.42 -19.46 -21.00
C ARG A 239 34.88 -17.99 -21.01
N ALA A 240 35.76 -17.60 -21.95
CA ALA A 240 36.24 -16.24 -22.03
C ALA A 240 35.14 -15.25 -22.47
N LEU A 241 34.23 -15.67 -23.35
CA LEU A 241 33.10 -14.91 -23.83
C LEU A 241 32.00 -14.78 -22.73
N GLY A 242 31.76 -15.89 -22.01
CA GLY A 242 30.81 -15.90 -20.88
C GLY A 242 31.27 -15.04 -19.71
N GLY A 243 32.60 -14.98 -19.44
CA GLY A 243 33.17 -14.17 -18.36
C GLY A 243 32.80 -12.69 -18.45
N PHE A 244 32.90 -12.10 -19.64
CA PHE A 244 32.58 -10.67 -19.82
C PHE A 244 31.09 -10.34 -19.64
N GLY A 245 30.19 -11.22 -20.05
CA GLY A 245 28.76 -11.10 -19.77
C GLY A 245 28.47 -11.24 -18.28
N LEU A 246 29.11 -12.19 -17.61
CA LEU A 246 29.00 -12.40 -16.17
C LEU A 246 29.53 -11.21 -15.35
N GLU A 247 30.65 -10.60 -15.78
CA GLU A 247 31.16 -9.37 -15.15
C GLU A 247 30.17 -8.21 -15.22
N ALA A 248 29.50 -8.02 -16.36
CA ALA A 248 28.46 -7.00 -16.50
C ALA A 248 27.27 -7.26 -15.59
N VAL A 249 26.82 -8.52 -15.49
CA VAL A 249 25.73 -8.92 -14.58
C VAL A 249 26.17 -8.79 -13.13
N ALA A 250 27.40 -9.23 -12.77
CA ALA A 250 27.91 -9.06 -11.41
C ALA A 250 27.99 -7.59 -11.00
N GLY A 251 28.37 -6.70 -11.92
CA GLY A 251 28.35 -5.27 -11.71
C GLY A 251 26.93 -4.75 -11.42
N ALA A 252 25.93 -5.20 -12.17
CA ALA A 252 24.52 -4.83 -11.93
C ALA A 252 24.03 -5.35 -10.57
N LEU A 253 24.33 -6.61 -10.22
CA LEU A 253 23.96 -7.17 -8.93
C LEU A 253 24.67 -6.48 -7.76
N ALA A 254 25.93 -6.08 -7.92
CA ALA A 254 26.64 -5.31 -6.90
C ALA A 254 25.96 -3.94 -6.64
N VAL A 255 25.53 -3.24 -7.69
CA VAL A 255 24.77 -1.97 -7.56
C VAL A 255 23.41 -2.22 -6.92
N PHE A 256 22.70 -3.28 -7.31
CA PHE A 256 21.43 -3.67 -6.68
C PHE A 256 21.60 -3.89 -5.17
N LEU A 257 22.57 -4.68 -4.76
CA LEU A 257 22.84 -4.95 -3.34
C LEU A 257 23.32 -3.69 -2.60
N ALA A 258 24.12 -2.84 -3.23
CA ALA A 258 24.55 -1.57 -2.65
C ALA A 258 23.38 -0.60 -2.40
N THR A 259 22.37 -0.64 -3.24
CA THR A 259 21.15 0.20 -3.09
C THR A 259 20.05 -0.46 -2.27
N SER A 260 20.22 -1.74 -1.90
CA SER A 260 19.25 -2.49 -1.09
C SER A 260 19.97 -3.45 -0.13
N PRO A 261 20.87 -2.93 0.74
CA PRO A 261 21.76 -3.78 1.55
C PRO A 261 20.99 -4.62 2.59
N PHE A 262 19.85 -4.15 3.05
CA PHE A 262 19.07 -4.84 4.07
C PHE A 262 18.34 -6.08 3.55
N ILE A 263 18.28 -6.31 2.24
CA ILE A 263 17.88 -7.61 1.68
C ILE A 263 18.77 -8.74 2.22
N VAL A 264 20.06 -8.44 2.48
CA VAL A 264 21.02 -9.39 3.05
C VAL A 264 21.11 -9.23 4.56
N LEU A 265 21.19 -7.98 5.05
CA LEU A 265 21.40 -7.67 6.48
C LEU A 265 20.17 -8.00 7.33
N ASP A 266 18.97 -7.87 6.78
CA ASP A 266 17.69 -8.22 7.42
C ASP A 266 17.00 -9.33 6.61
N TRP A 267 17.73 -10.41 6.36
CA TRP A 267 17.28 -11.55 5.56
C TRP A 267 15.96 -12.16 6.06
N ARG A 268 15.71 -12.14 7.35
CA ARG A 268 14.49 -12.71 7.94
C ARG A 268 13.26 -11.97 7.48
N THR A 269 13.23 -10.65 7.64
CA THR A 269 12.12 -9.81 7.18
C THR A 269 11.99 -9.86 5.65
N PHE A 270 13.12 -9.81 4.93
CA PHE A 270 13.11 -9.93 3.48
C PHE A 270 12.50 -11.25 2.99
N SER A 271 12.93 -12.39 3.54
CA SER A 271 12.44 -13.70 3.09
C SER A 271 10.93 -13.85 3.31
N HIS A 272 10.45 -13.33 4.43
CA HIS A 272 9.04 -13.30 4.77
C HIS A 272 8.23 -12.43 3.79
N ASP A 273 8.66 -11.19 3.55
CA ASP A 273 7.97 -10.29 2.63
C ASP A 273 8.01 -10.78 1.18
N PHE A 274 9.11 -11.43 0.79
CA PHE A 274 9.23 -12.00 -0.55
C PHE A 274 8.32 -13.22 -0.75
N GLU A 275 8.17 -14.06 0.28
CA GLU A 275 7.19 -15.15 0.28
C GLU A 275 5.77 -14.62 0.17
N PHE A 276 5.42 -13.57 0.93
CA PHE A 276 4.13 -12.88 0.81
C PHE A 276 3.87 -12.37 -0.61
N LEU A 277 4.85 -11.71 -1.23
CA LEU A 277 4.74 -11.25 -2.62
C LEU A 277 4.55 -12.40 -3.62
N SER A 278 5.24 -13.52 -3.40
CA SER A 278 5.10 -14.71 -4.23
C SER A 278 3.69 -15.30 -4.14
N HIS A 279 3.15 -15.39 -2.92
CA HIS A 279 1.76 -15.83 -2.71
C HIS A 279 0.76 -14.87 -3.35
N LEU A 280 0.93 -13.57 -3.14
CA LEU A 280 0.07 -12.55 -3.74
C LEU A 280 0.07 -12.62 -5.28
N THR A 281 1.23 -12.86 -5.88
CA THR A 281 1.39 -12.93 -7.33
C THR A 281 0.79 -14.22 -7.92
N SER A 282 0.90 -15.34 -7.20
CA SER A 282 0.45 -16.65 -7.68
C SER A 282 -1.01 -16.95 -7.36
N GLN A 283 -1.53 -16.44 -6.25
CA GLN A 283 -2.88 -16.75 -5.77
C GLN A 283 -3.88 -15.63 -6.04
N GLY A 284 -3.41 -14.46 -6.41
CA GLY A 284 -4.22 -13.29 -6.69
C GLY A 284 -4.43 -12.37 -5.49
N HIS A 285 -5.09 -11.28 -5.75
CA HIS A 285 -5.46 -10.24 -4.81
C HIS A 285 -6.98 -10.25 -4.60
N LEU A 286 -7.45 -9.68 -3.51
CA LEU A 286 -8.88 -9.49 -3.28
C LEU A 286 -9.57 -8.88 -4.52
N GLY A 287 -10.54 -9.59 -5.07
CA GLY A 287 -11.29 -9.22 -6.28
C GLY A 287 -10.72 -9.78 -7.60
N ASN A 288 -9.55 -10.42 -7.61
CA ASN A 288 -9.02 -11.16 -8.76
C ASN A 288 -8.27 -12.41 -8.30
N LEU A 289 -9.03 -13.42 -7.88
CA LEU A 289 -8.50 -14.63 -7.26
C LEU A 289 -8.52 -15.84 -8.20
N GLN A 290 -9.11 -15.71 -9.41
CA GLN A 290 -9.44 -16.89 -10.22
C GLN A 290 -8.83 -16.89 -11.62
N ALA A 291 -8.34 -15.76 -12.13
CA ALA A 291 -7.86 -15.68 -13.50
C ALA A 291 -6.52 -14.92 -13.62
N PRO A 292 -5.64 -15.35 -14.53
CA PRO A 292 -4.47 -14.55 -14.90
C PRO A 292 -4.88 -13.19 -15.47
N GLY A 293 -4.09 -12.17 -15.18
CA GLY A 293 -4.36 -10.78 -15.56
C GLY A 293 -4.25 -10.44 -17.05
N PHE A 294 -4.02 -11.44 -17.94
CA PHE A 294 -3.80 -11.20 -19.37
C PHE A 294 -4.89 -10.37 -20.05
N ALA A 295 -6.15 -10.75 -19.86
CA ALA A 295 -7.28 -10.06 -20.52
C ALA A 295 -7.45 -8.62 -19.99
N PHE A 296 -7.20 -8.41 -18.69
CA PHE A 296 -7.20 -7.10 -18.07
C PHE A 296 -6.08 -6.22 -18.67
N HIS A 297 -4.85 -6.70 -18.67
CA HIS A 297 -3.70 -5.95 -19.17
C HIS A 297 -3.80 -5.67 -20.67
N LEU A 298 -4.30 -6.62 -21.48
CA LEU A 298 -4.52 -6.40 -22.92
C LEU A 298 -5.55 -5.31 -23.17
N ARG A 299 -6.68 -5.31 -22.45
CA ARG A 299 -7.70 -4.26 -22.57
C ARG A 299 -7.18 -2.88 -22.17
N ASN A 300 -6.46 -2.80 -21.05
CA ASN A 300 -5.89 -1.53 -20.60
C ASN A 300 -4.77 -1.03 -21.53
N LEU A 301 -3.95 -1.92 -22.06
CA LEU A 301 -2.95 -1.55 -23.07
C LEU A 301 -3.60 -1.06 -24.38
N ALA A 302 -4.72 -1.65 -24.79
CA ALA A 302 -5.50 -1.19 -25.93
C ALA A 302 -6.20 0.15 -25.66
N ALA A 303 -6.65 0.39 -24.43
CA ALA A 303 -7.21 1.67 -24.03
C ALA A 303 -6.14 2.79 -24.00
N ASP A 304 -4.92 2.46 -23.58
CA ASP A 304 -3.79 3.36 -23.48
C ASP A 304 -3.18 3.70 -24.87
N GLN A 305 -2.79 2.68 -25.65
CA GLN A 305 -2.04 2.85 -26.90
C GLN A 305 -2.91 2.75 -28.18
N GLY A 306 -4.15 2.30 -28.03
CA GLY A 306 -5.06 2.06 -29.16
C GLY A 306 -4.86 0.70 -29.85
N TRP A 307 -5.92 0.15 -30.41
CA TRP A 307 -5.87 -1.10 -31.19
C TRP A 307 -4.92 -1.04 -32.40
N PRO A 308 -4.77 0.11 -33.10
CA PRO A 308 -3.79 0.21 -34.19
C PRO A 308 -2.35 -0.03 -33.74
N ALA A 309 -1.98 0.45 -32.56
CA ALA A 309 -0.65 0.20 -31.99
C ALA A 309 -0.42 -1.28 -31.69
N LEU A 310 -1.43 -1.99 -31.19
CA LEU A 310 -1.35 -3.42 -30.92
C LEU A 310 -1.29 -4.24 -32.22
N ALA A 311 -2.01 -3.83 -33.27
CA ALA A 311 -1.91 -4.47 -34.58
C ALA A 311 -0.50 -4.29 -35.19
N LEU A 312 0.07 -3.10 -35.06
CA LEU A 312 1.44 -2.82 -35.52
C LEU A 312 2.48 -3.51 -34.62
N LEU A 313 2.22 -3.66 -33.34
CA LEU A 313 3.05 -4.48 -32.44
C LEU A 313 3.08 -5.94 -32.93
N ALA A 314 1.93 -6.54 -33.23
CA ALA A 314 1.88 -7.90 -33.76
C ALA A 314 2.65 -8.02 -35.09
N LEU A 315 2.50 -7.06 -35.99
CA LEU A 315 3.23 -7.01 -37.24
C LEU A 315 4.74 -6.82 -37.02
N SER A 316 5.15 -6.11 -35.97
CA SER A 316 6.54 -5.91 -35.63
C SER A 316 7.27 -7.23 -35.33
N ALA A 317 6.55 -8.25 -34.85
CA ALA A 317 7.12 -9.60 -34.64
C ALA A 317 7.56 -10.24 -35.96
N ALA A 318 6.77 -10.07 -37.03
CA ALA A 318 7.15 -10.55 -38.36
C ALA A 318 8.41 -9.82 -38.89
N PHE A 319 8.46 -8.51 -38.71
CA PHE A 319 9.66 -7.74 -39.06
C PHE A 319 10.90 -8.17 -38.23
N ALA A 320 10.73 -8.41 -36.93
CA ALA A 320 11.78 -8.92 -36.09
C ALA A 320 12.30 -10.28 -36.57
N ALA A 321 11.39 -11.22 -36.91
CA ALA A 321 11.75 -12.54 -37.42
C ALA A 321 12.50 -12.48 -38.75
N MET A 322 12.05 -11.65 -39.69
CA MET A 322 12.68 -11.46 -40.99
C MET A 322 14.07 -10.81 -40.90
N ARG A 323 14.30 -9.96 -39.93
CA ARG A 323 15.52 -9.17 -39.73
C ARG A 323 16.42 -9.62 -38.59
N ALA A 324 16.05 -10.69 -37.88
CA ALA A 324 16.76 -11.20 -36.71
C ALA A 324 18.27 -11.35 -36.90
N ARG A 325 18.69 -11.77 -38.11
CA ARG A 325 20.12 -11.95 -38.44
C ARG A 325 20.87 -10.65 -38.75
N ALA A 326 20.15 -9.61 -39.16
CA ALA A 326 20.74 -8.33 -39.58
C ALA A 326 20.62 -7.22 -38.54
N GLU A 327 19.59 -7.22 -37.74
CA GLU A 327 19.23 -6.13 -36.83
C GLU A 327 18.73 -6.65 -35.46
N GLY A 328 19.63 -7.19 -34.63
CA GLY A 328 19.29 -7.73 -33.31
C GLY A 328 18.64 -6.73 -32.32
N ALA A 329 18.59 -5.42 -32.67
CA ALA A 329 17.88 -4.44 -31.89
C ALA A 329 16.36 -4.71 -31.78
N TRP A 330 15.73 -5.25 -32.83
CA TRP A 330 14.33 -5.70 -32.80
C TRP A 330 14.11 -6.82 -31.79
N ILE A 331 15.03 -7.77 -31.77
CA ILE A 331 14.98 -8.90 -30.83
C ILE A 331 15.15 -8.38 -29.40
N LEU A 332 16.06 -7.43 -29.17
CA LEU A 332 16.31 -6.87 -27.86
C LEU A 332 15.07 -6.15 -27.31
N LEU A 333 14.38 -5.35 -28.15
CA LEU A 333 13.12 -4.68 -27.77
C LEU A 333 12.01 -5.67 -27.45
N TRP A 334 11.85 -6.72 -28.27
CA TRP A 334 10.91 -7.80 -28.01
C TRP A 334 11.26 -8.57 -26.74
N THR A 335 12.55 -8.82 -26.49
CA THR A 335 13.01 -9.47 -25.25
C THR A 335 12.59 -8.66 -24.03
N VAL A 336 12.85 -7.34 -24.04
CA VAL A 336 12.45 -6.47 -22.91
C VAL A 336 10.93 -6.45 -22.74
N LEU A 337 10.17 -6.35 -23.84
CA LEU A 337 8.71 -6.41 -23.79
C LEU A 337 8.22 -7.73 -23.16
N LEU A 338 8.77 -8.85 -23.56
CA LEU A 338 8.37 -10.17 -23.04
C LEU A 338 8.80 -10.37 -21.58
N LEU A 339 9.97 -9.88 -21.18
CA LEU A 339 10.44 -9.98 -19.80
C LEU A 339 9.54 -9.26 -18.80
N PHE A 340 8.91 -8.17 -19.19
CA PHE A 340 7.93 -7.49 -18.34
C PHE A 340 6.50 -7.96 -18.62
N GLY A 341 6.13 -8.14 -19.87
CA GLY A 341 4.75 -8.44 -20.28
C GLY A 341 4.28 -9.85 -19.93
N VAL A 342 5.15 -10.86 -20.05
CA VAL A 342 4.76 -12.26 -19.73
C VAL A 342 4.49 -12.46 -18.24
N PRO A 343 5.39 -12.05 -17.31
CA PRO A 343 5.12 -12.24 -15.90
C PRO A 343 3.82 -11.57 -15.42
N ILE A 344 3.55 -10.33 -15.84
CA ILE A 344 2.31 -9.65 -15.43
C ILE A 344 1.06 -10.31 -16.05
N SER A 345 1.19 -10.87 -17.26
CA SER A 345 0.08 -11.57 -17.93
C SER A 345 -0.29 -12.90 -17.27
N LEU A 346 0.68 -13.54 -16.63
CA LEU A 346 0.52 -14.79 -15.90
C LEU A 346 0.13 -14.58 -14.43
N ALA A 347 0.45 -13.43 -13.87
CA ALA A 347 0.13 -13.09 -12.49
C ALA A 347 -1.40 -12.90 -12.30
N HIS A 348 -1.88 -13.30 -11.12
CA HIS A 348 -3.30 -13.11 -10.73
C HIS A 348 -3.51 -11.71 -10.12
N ILE A 349 -2.97 -10.67 -10.75
CA ILE A 349 -3.03 -9.30 -10.27
C ILE A 349 -3.54 -8.38 -11.38
N GLU A 350 -4.60 -7.66 -11.11
CA GLU A 350 -5.20 -6.67 -11.99
C GLU A 350 -4.89 -5.25 -11.48
N ALA A 351 -3.79 -4.66 -11.96
CA ALA A 351 -3.43 -3.29 -11.66
C ALA A 351 -2.79 -2.62 -12.89
N GLU A 352 -3.34 -1.49 -13.30
CA GLU A 352 -2.89 -0.75 -14.50
C GLU A 352 -1.42 -0.33 -14.42
N ARG A 353 -0.92 -0.03 -13.23
CA ARG A 353 0.48 0.36 -13.00
C ARG A 353 1.51 -0.69 -13.46
N TYR A 354 1.12 -1.95 -13.57
CA TYR A 354 2.04 -2.99 -14.07
C TYR A 354 2.31 -2.87 -15.57
N LEU A 355 1.52 -2.07 -16.32
CA LEU A 355 1.78 -1.75 -17.71
C LEU A 355 2.87 -0.68 -17.90
N ILE A 356 3.26 0.04 -16.86
CA ILE A 356 4.25 1.13 -16.94
C ILE A 356 5.54 0.69 -17.66
N PRO A 357 6.20 -0.44 -17.33
CA PRO A 357 7.40 -0.89 -18.05
C PRO A 357 7.13 -1.52 -19.43
N VAL A 358 5.86 -1.85 -19.74
CA VAL A 358 5.46 -2.49 -20.99
C VAL A 358 5.19 -1.45 -22.09
N ILE A 359 4.63 -0.30 -21.73
CA ILE A 359 4.20 0.74 -22.68
C ILE A 359 5.36 1.27 -23.55
N PRO A 360 6.54 1.66 -23.03
CA PRO A 360 7.60 2.21 -23.85
C PRO A 360 8.13 1.23 -24.93
N PRO A 361 8.38 -0.05 -24.66
CA PRO A 361 8.71 -1.02 -25.71
C PRO A 361 7.61 -1.19 -26.75
N VAL A 362 6.33 -1.18 -26.35
CA VAL A 362 5.18 -1.24 -27.29
C VAL A 362 5.17 -0.04 -28.21
N ALA A 363 5.31 1.18 -27.66
CA ALA A 363 5.35 2.42 -28.42
C ALA A 363 6.50 2.42 -29.43
N LEU A 364 7.70 1.95 -29.03
CA LEU A 364 8.85 1.81 -29.92
C LEU A 364 8.60 0.83 -31.06
N LEU A 365 8.16 -0.39 -30.74
CA LEU A 365 7.93 -1.44 -31.74
C LEU A 365 6.80 -1.08 -32.70
N ALA A 366 5.72 -0.47 -32.24
CA ALA A 366 4.63 0.03 -33.07
C ALA A 366 5.10 1.16 -34.00
N SER A 367 5.89 2.12 -33.49
CA SER A 367 6.45 3.21 -34.29
C SER A 367 7.41 2.72 -35.39
N MET A 368 8.24 1.72 -35.03
CA MET A 368 9.17 1.10 -36.00
C MET A 368 8.41 0.32 -37.07
N ALA A 369 7.35 -0.41 -36.74
CA ALA A 369 6.52 -1.14 -37.68
C ALA A 369 5.79 -0.17 -38.65
N ALA A 370 5.24 0.90 -38.10
CA ALA A 370 4.63 1.95 -38.94
C ALA A 370 5.60 2.55 -39.93
N TRP A 371 6.84 2.81 -39.50
CA TRP A 371 7.90 3.32 -40.38
C TRP A 371 8.27 2.34 -41.50
N GLU A 372 8.38 1.04 -41.18
CA GLU A 372 8.68 0.01 -42.19
C GLU A 372 7.60 -0.11 -43.23
N LEU A 373 6.33 -0.07 -42.83
CA LEU A 373 5.18 -0.09 -43.75
C LEU A 373 5.18 1.15 -44.66
N GLY A 374 5.39 2.34 -44.08
CA GLY A 374 5.47 3.57 -44.84
C GLY A 374 6.63 3.54 -45.82
N GLY A 375 7.82 3.09 -45.42
CA GLY A 375 9.02 2.97 -46.23
C GLY A 375 8.92 1.94 -47.35
N GLY A 376 8.12 0.90 -47.19
CA GLY A 376 7.87 -0.14 -48.19
C GLY A 376 6.89 0.26 -49.30
N ALA A 377 6.16 1.36 -49.12
CA ALA A 377 5.20 1.85 -50.12
C ALA A 377 5.89 2.42 -51.37
N SER A 378 5.20 2.40 -52.50
CA SER A 378 5.68 3.08 -53.72
C SER A 378 5.87 4.58 -53.47
N GLU A 379 6.78 5.19 -54.18
CA GLU A 379 7.19 6.61 -53.98
C GLU A 379 5.99 7.57 -53.97
N ARG A 380 4.97 7.27 -54.79
CA ARG A 380 3.73 8.03 -54.88
C ARG A 380 2.89 8.02 -53.60
N TRP A 381 2.89 6.94 -52.86
CA TRP A 381 2.03 6.74 -51.65
C TRP A 381 2.80 6.83 -50.34
N ARG A 382 4.13 6.86 -50.40
CA ARG A 382 5.00 6.80 -49.23
C ARG A 382 4.70 7.89 -48.19
N SER A 383 4.63 9.15 -48.64
CA SER A 383 4.36 10.27 -47.72
C SER A 383 2.96 10.20 -47.10
N SER A 384 1.95 9.92 -47.94
CA SER A 384 0.56 9.85 -47.47
C SER A 384 0.34 8.69 -46.51
N LEU A 385 0.90 7.52 -46.82
CA LEU A 385 0.80 6.36 -45.91
C LEU A 385 1.53 6.58 -44.60
N SER A 386 2.74 7.16 -44.62
CA SER A 386 3.48 7.49 -43.40
C SER A 386 2.73 8.49 -42.53
N VAL A 387 2.16 9.54 -43.11
CA VAL A 387 1.34 10.51 -42.37
C VAL A 387 0.08 9.85 -41.81
N ALA A 388 -0.61 9.00 -42.59
CA ALA A 388 -1.78 8.27 -42.11
C ALA A 388 -1.48 7.37 -40.96
N LEU A 389 -0.37 6.61 -41.02
CA LEU A 389 0.04 5.71 -39.92
C LEU A 389 0.44 6.49 -38.64
N ILE A 390 1.17 7.61 -38.81
CA ILE A 390 1.51 8.50 -37.70
C ILE A 390 0.24 9.05 -37.06
N ALA A 391 -0.70 9.56 -37.85
CA ALA A 391 -1.95 10.09 -37.37
C ALA A 391 -2.81 9.00 -36.66
N LEU A 392 -2.87 7.80 -37.23
CA LEU A 392 -3.60 6.66 -36.72
C LEU A 392 -3.09 6.23 -35.31
N LEU A 393 -1.78 6.32 -35.08
CA LEU A 393 -1.16 6.02 -33.81
C LEU A 393 -1.26 7.20 -32.81
N ALA A 394 -0.89 8.41 -33.26
CA ALA A 394 -0.71 9.53 -32.33
C ALA A 394 -2.03 10.16 -31.90
N ILE A 395 -3.03 10.31 -32.80
CA ILE A 395 -4.27 11.02 -32.46
C ILE A 395 -5.03 10.38 -31.30
N PRO A 396 -5.28 9.06 -31.29
CA PRO A 396 -5.99 8.43 -30.16
C PRO A 396 -5.25 8.59 -28.83
N VAL A 397 -3.93 8.38 -28.84
CA VAL A 397 -3.10 8.45 -27.62
C VAL A 397 -3.02 9.89 -27.11
N VAL A 398 -2.81 10.88 -28.01
CA VAL A 398 -2.79 12.30 -27.63
C VAL A 398 -4.15 12.73 -27.08
N ALA A 399 -5.26 12.32 -27.70
CA ALA A 399 -6.59 12.63 -27.22
C ALA A 399 -6.89 11.96 -25.85
N ALA A 400 -6.45 10.72 -25.65
CA ALA A 400 -6.59 10.02 -24.37
C ALA A 400 -5.71 10.66 -23.27
N GLY A 401 -4.44 10.96 -23.58
CA GLY A 401 -3.51 11.58 -22.64
C GLY A 401 -3.91 13.00 -22.23
N THR A 402 -4.36 13.83 -23.19
CA THR A 402 -4.87 15.18 -22.85
C THR A 402 -6.13 15.12 -22.00
N ARG A 403 -6.99 14.14 -22.23
CA ARG A 403 -8.17 13.89 -21.38
C ARG A 403 -7.75 13.45 -19.98
N ALA A 404 -6.84 12.48 -19.87
CA ALA A 404 -6.29 12.03 -18.60
C ALA A 404 -5.55 13.15 -17.84
N ALA A 405 -4.88 14.07 -18.55
CA ALA A 405 -4.28 15.25 -17.92
C ALA A 405 -5.33 16.20 -17.35
N ALA A 406 -6.49 16.32 -17.98
CA ALA A 406 -7.56 17.23 -17.55
C ALA A 406 -8.44 16.63 -16.42
N THR A 407 -8.47 15.29 -16.28
CA THR A 407 -9.23 14.62 -15.23
C THR A 407 -8.52 14.68 -13.86
N GLY A 408 -9.26 14.39 -12.78
CA GLY A 408 -8.71 14.29 -11.43
C GLY A 408 -8.53 15.62 -10.72
N VAL A 409 -9.24 16.66 -11.13
CA VAL A 409 -9.30 17.95 -10.39
C VAL A 409 -9.89 17.72 -9.00
N GLU A 410 -10.80 16.77 -8.90
CA GLU A 410 -11.49 16.38 -7.69
C GLU A 410 -11.70 14.86 -7.68
N THR A 411 -11.88 14.28 -6.49
CA THR A 411 -12.17 12.86 -6.31
C THR A 411 -13.49 12.67 -5.58
N THR A 412 -14.14 11.54 -5.84
CA THR A 412 -15.34 11.14 -5.09
C THR A 412 -15.07 10.98 -3.59
N GLN A 413 -13.82 10.60 -3.22
CA GLN A 413 -13.37 10.57 -1.83
C GLN A 413 -13.33 11.99 -1.23
N GLY A 414 -12.78 12.95 -1.98
CA GLY A 414 -12.76 14.36 -1.57
C GLY A 414 -14.17 14.94 -1.40
N GLU A 415 -15.11 14.61 -2.31
CA GLU A 415 -16.51 14.99 -2.16
C GLU A 415 -17.15 14.35 -0.93
N ALA A 416 -16.92 13.06 -0.71
CA ALA A 416 -17.41 12.34 0.48
C ALA A 416 -16.81 12.89 1.77
N ARG A 417 -15.51 13.23 1.78
CA ARG A 417 -14.87 13.87 2.93
C ARG A 417 -15.52 15.19 3.28
N ARG A 418 -15.71 16.09 2.31
CA ARG A 418 -16.39 17.39 2.55
C ARG A 418 -17.82 17.20 3.09
N TRP A 419 -18.53 16.22 2.57
CA TRP A 419 -19.86 15.89 3.08
C TRP A 419 -19.80 15.41 4.53
N CYS A 420 -18.87 14.51 4.85
CA CYS A 420 -18.63 14.03 6.21
C CYS A 420 -18.29 15.19 7.16
N GLU A 421 -17.36 16.06 6.78
CA GLU A 421 -16.98 17.25 7.56
C GLU A 421 -18.17 18.16 7.90
N GLN A 422 -19.16 18.23 7.01
CA GLN A 422 -20.34 19.07 7.19
C GLN A 422 -21.45 18.36 7.98
N ASN A 423 -21.57 17.03 7.87
CA ASN A 423 -22.78 16.32 8.29
C ASN A 423 -22.57 15.32 9.44
N LEU A 424 -21.32 14.96 9.81
CA LEU A 424 -21.09 13.97 10.88
C LEU A 424 -21.59 14.46 12.25
N GLY A 425 -21.22 15.66 12.65
CA GLY A 425 -21.79 16.32 13.85
C GLY A 425 -21.73 15.48 15.13
N GLY A 426 -20.66 14.75 15.39
CA GLY A 426 -20.50 13.87 16.56
C GLY A 426 -21.07 12.45 16.39
N ARG A 427 -21.57 12.10 15.20
CA ARG A 427 -22.02 10.75 14.88
C ARG A 427 -20.85 9.81 14.59
N LEU A 428 -21.01 8.54 14.91
CA LEU A 428 -20.05 7.50 14.57
C LEU A 428 -20.18 7.09 13.09
N LEU A 429 -19.10 7.24 12.36
CA LEU A 429 -18.95 6.75 10.99
C LEU A 429 -18.11 5.45 10.99
N LEU A 430 -18.69 4.36 10.53
CA LEU A 430 -17.93 3.21 10.08
C LEU A 430 -17.69 3.34 8.56
N GLN A 431 -16.46 3.19 8.10
CA GLN A 431 -16.15 3.34 6.68
C GLN A 431 -15.23 2.24 6.18
N GLU A 432 -15.39 1.91 4.90
CA GLU A 432 -14.47 1.02 4.22
C GLU A 432 -13.16 1.71 3.85
N HIS A 433 -12.14 0.91 3.59
CA HIS A 433 -10.92 1.38 2.94
C HIS A 433 -11.27 2.10 1.62
N TYR A 434 -10.50 3.08 1.19
CA TYR A 434 -10.83 3.99 0.09
C TYR A 434 -12.08 4.88 0.34
N GLY A 435 -12.44 5.07 1.60
CA GLY A 435 -13.43 6.06 2.03
C GLY A 435 -12.83 7.46 2.17
N ALA A 436 -13.45 8.28 3.02
CA ALA A 436 -12.98 9.64 3.33
C ALA A 436 -11.81 9.60 4.33
N VAL A 437 -10.76 10.38 4.09
CA VAL A 437 -9.69 10.58 5.09
C VAL A 437 -10.15 11.65 6.09
N LEU A 438 -10.40 11.24 7.33
CA LEU A 438 -10.88 12.08 8.41
C LEU A 438 -9.93 12.01 9.59
N ALA A 439 -9.61 13.14 10.21
CA ALA A 439 -8.85 13.16 11.44
C ALA A 439 -9.69 12.63 12.60
N THR A 440 -9.15 11.72 13.39
CA THR A 440 -9.83 11.16 14.57
C THR A 440 -9.20 11.63 15.87
N PRO A 441 -9.97 11.65 17.00
CA PRO A 441 -9.42 12.00 18.31
C PRO A 441 -8.18 11.17 18.67
N ASN A 442 -8.21 9.87 18.41
CA ASN A 442 -7.10 8.96 18.70
C ASN A 442 -5.83 9.34 17.93
N GLN A 443 -5.95 9.63 16.62
CA GLN A 443 -4.79 10.09 15.83
C GLN A 443 -4.19 11.37 16.41
N ILE A 444 -5.00 12.33 16.84
CA ILE A 444 -4.51 13.57 17.46
C ILE A 444 -3.84 13.27 18.81
N SER A 445 -4.37 12.35 19.61
CA SER A 445 -3.77 11.91 20.86
C SER A 445 -2.42 11.23 20.65
N ASP A 446 -2.34 10.29 19.71
CA ASP A 446 -1.11 9.58 19.36
C ASP A 446 -0.01 10.56 18.92
N ILE A 447 -0.38 11.54 18.08
CA ILE A 447 0.56 12.58 17.65
C ILE A 447 1.01 13.43 18.84
N ARG A 448 0.08 13.85 19.72
CA ARG A 448 0.37 14.64 20.91
C ARG A 448 1.34 13.95 21.87
N GLU A 449 1.25 12.64 22.00
CA GLU A 449 2.11 11.84 22.88
C GLU A 449 3.49 11.55 22.26
N SER A 450 3.65 11.78 20.97
CA SER A 450 4.91 11.53 20.26
C SER A 450 6.01 12.54 20.61
N ALA A 451 7.26 12.09 20.64
CA ALA A 451 8.42 12.95 20.86
C ALA A 451 8.49 14.14 19.87
N PRO A 452 8.26 13.96 18.54
CA PRO A 452 8.26 15.06 17.58
C PRO A 452 7.27 16.17 17.86
N PHE A 453 6.10 15.85 18.45
CA PHE A 453 5.13 16.89 18.81
C PHE A 453 5.71 17.90 19.80
N HIS A 454 6.47 17.44 20.79
CA HIS A 454 7.08 18.30 21.79
C HIS A 454 8.24 19.15 21.24
N GLU A 455 8.83 18.75 20.12
CA GLU A 455 9.84 19.52 19.39
C GLU A 455 9.21 20.59 18.48
N ALA A 456 7.92 20.52 18.19
CA ALA A 456 7.25 21.45 17.28
C ALA A 456 7.00 22.81 17.95
N ARG A 457 6.97 23.88 17.13
CA ARG A 457 6.62 25.22 17.59
C ARG A 457 5.23 25.25 18.19
N ALA A 458 5.04 26.02 19.26
CA ALA A 458 3.78 26.15 19.99
C ALA A 458 2.57 26.49 19.08
N GLU A 459 2.78 27.30 18.04
CA GLU A 459 1.73 27.65 17.07
C GLU A 459 1.26 26.42 16.28
N ILE A 460 2.19 25.53 15.90
CA ILE A 460 1.88 24.30 15.16
C ILE A 460 1.21 23.29 16.08
N GLN A 461 1.71 23.15 17.31
CA GLN A 461 1.05 22.33 18.34
C GLN A 461 -0.40 22.80 18.58
N LYS A 462 -0.60 24.10 18.72
CA LYS A 462 -1.95 24.67 18.88
C LYS A 462 -2.85 24.42 17.67
N ARG A 463 -2.31 24.46 16.45
CA ARG A 463 -3.07 24.10 15.24
C ARG A 463 -3.53 22.65 15.26
N LEU A 464 -2.65 21.70 15.67
CA LEU A 464 -3.02 20.31 15.78
C LEU A 464 -4.09 20.08 16.84
N LEU A 465 -3.92 20.63 18.04
CA LEU A 465 -4.86 20.48 19.15
C LEU A 465 -6.22 21.16 18.87
N GLY A 466 -6.25 22.18 18.03
CA GLY A 466 -7.48 22.81 17.55
C GLY A 466 -8.02 22.21 16.25
N HIS A 467 -7.41 21.14 15.74
CA HIS A 467 -7.89 20.50 14.52
C HIS A 467 -9.23 19.80 14.77
N ARG A 468 -10.14 19.94 13.85
CA ARG A 468 -11.46 19.31 13.97
C ARG A 468 -11.32 17.80 13.76
N THR A 469 -11.83 17.04 14.72
CA THR A 469 -11.83 15.57 14.68
C THR A 469 -13.23 15.01 14.50
N PHE A 470 -13.29 13.75 14.04
CA PHE A 470 -14.52 13.03 13.75
C PHE A 470 -14.43 11.63 14.34
N HIS A 471 -15.55 11.14 14.86
CA HIS A 471 -15.65 9.75 15.29
C HIS A 471 -15.82 8.86 14.05
N ALA A 472 -14.69 8.36 13.53
CA ALA A 472 -14.64 7.54 12.34
C ALA A 472 -13.74 6.33 12.55
N VAL A 473 -14.21 5.15 12.16
CA VAL A 473 -13.46 3.90 12.16
C VAL A 473 -13.38 3.37 10.73
N THR A 474 -12.18 3.08 10.26
CA THR A 474 -11.95 2.53 8.92
C THR A 474 -11.73 1.03 8.98
N LEU A 475 -12.59 0.27 8.29
CA LEU A 475 -12.41 -1.17 8.14
C LEU A 475 -11.13 -1.47 7.34
N PRO A 476 -10.25 -2.34 7.83
CA PRO A 476 -9.04 -2.70 7.10
C PRO A 476 -9.42 -3.54 5.87
N LEU A 477 -8.92 -3.14 4.69
CA LEU A 477 -9.11 -3.93 3.47
C LEU A 477 -8.23 -5.18 3.47
N VAL A 478 -7.02 -5.04 3.99
CA VAL A 478 -6.04 -6.13 4.14
C VAL A 478 -5.39 -5.95 5.49
N ILE A 479 -5.37 -6.99 6.28
CA ILE A 479 -4.51 -7.04 7.45
C ILE A 479 -3.09 -7.16 6.91
N SER A 480 -2.44 -6.02 6.71
CA SER A 480 -1.16 -5.97 6.00
C SER A 480 -0.02 -6.63 6.78
N GLY A 481 0.71 -7.41 6.05
CA GLY A 481 2.15 -7.67 6.06
C GLY A 481 2.84 -8.22 7.31
N THR A 482 2.48 -7.82 8.48
CA THR A 482 3.06 -8.34 9.73
C THR A 482 2.23 -9.45 10.35
N ALA A 483 0.97 -9.58 9.96
CA ALA A 483 0.23 -10.82 10.16
C ALA A 483 0.82 -11.87 9.22
N SER A 484 2.07 -12.19 9.45
CA SER A 484 2.69 -13.31 8.80
C SER A 484 1.92 -14.54 9.19
N ASN A 485 1.70 -15.40 8.24
CA ASN A 485 1.28 -16.77 8.48
C ASN A 485 2.35 -17.54 9.30
N ARG A 486 3.23 -16.85 9.99
CA ARG A 486 4.32 -17.43 10.78
C ARG A 486 4.22 -16.98 12.21
N VAL A 487 4.09 -17.95 13.09
CA VAL A 487 4.19 -17.77 14.54
C VAL A 487 5.44 -18.47 15.02
N GLN A 488 6.17 -17.85 15.91
CA GLN A 488 7.28 -18.53 16.58
C GLN A 488 6.72 -19.40 17.70
N SER A 489 6.97 -20.71 17.64
CA SER A 489 6.62 -21.61 18.74
C SER A 489 7.45 -21.27 20.00
N ALA A 490 7.02 -21.79 21.15
CA ALA A 490 7.76 -21.63 22.39
C ALA A 490 9.19 -22.19 22.33
N GLU A 491 9.43 -23.17 21.45
CA GLU A 491 10.77 -23.72 21.18
C GLU A 491 11.56 -22.90 20.16
N GLY A 492 11.09 -21.74 19.76
CA GLY A 492 11.75 -20.83 18.82
C GLY A 492 11.65 -21.26 17.34
N ARG A 493 10.85 -22.27 17.02
CA ARG A 493 10.61 -22.68 15.61
C ARG A 493 9.55 -21.81 14.97
N TRP A 494 9.79 -21.39 13.74
CA TRP A 494 8.80 -20.72 12.93
C TRP A 494 7.78 -21.72 12.40
N LEU A 495 6.53 -21.55 12.81
CA LEU A 495 5.40 -22.31 12.31
C LEU A 495 4.78 -21.51 11.17
N ASN A 496 4.71 -22.11 9.99
CA ASN A 496 3.95 -21.52 8.89
C ASN A 496 2.47 -21.85 9.11
N LEU A 497 1.70 -20.84 9.45
CA LEU A 497 0.27 -20.98 9.66
C LEU A 497 -0.48 -20.76 8.35
N GLU A 498 -0.39 -21.70 7.43
CA GLU A 498 -1.26 -21.72 6.24
C GLU A 498 -2.74 -21.97 6.59
N ILE A 499 -3.16 -21.52 7.78
CA ILE A 499 -4.56 -21.56 8.21
C ILE A 499 -5.39 -20.67 7.32
N PHE A 500 -4.81 -19.54 6.99
CA PHE A 500 -5.36 -18.59 6.06
C PHE A 500 -4.44 -18.59 4.82
N PRO A 501 -4.71 -19.38 3.82
CA PRO A 501 -3.87 -19.45 2.62
C PRO A 501 -3.79 -18.12 1.86
N HIS A 502 -4.66 -17.15 2.23
CA HIS A 502 -4.66 -15.82 1.66
C HIS A 502 -4.97 -14.76 2.73
N PRO A 503 -4.27 -13.61 2.76
CA PRO A 503 -4.54 -12.51 3.70
C PRO A 503 -5.99 -12.01 3.68
N VAL A 504 -6.67 -12.17 2.56
CA VAL A 504 -8.09 -11.83 2.37
C VAL A 504 -9.01 -12.55 3.35
N ASP A 505 -8.69 -13.78 3.71
CA ASP A 505 -9.56 -14.57 4.59
C ASP A 505 -9.59 -14.02 6.03
N LEU A 506 -8.58 -13.24 6.40
CA LEU A 506 -8.54 -12.53 7.70
C LEU A 506 -9.52 -11.35 7.76
N ASN A 507 -9.81 -10.73 6.61
CA ASN A 507 -10.70 -9.58 6.54
C ASN A 507 -12.16 -9.92 6.88
N ARG A 508 -12.55 -11.18 6.79
CA ARG A 508 -13.89 -11.65 7.13
C ARG A 508 -14.31 -11.27 8.54
N LEU A 509 -13.35 -11.25 9.48
CA LEU A 509 -13.58 -10.87 10.87
C LEU A 509 -14.12 -9.43 11.01
N PHE A 510 -13.87 -8.58 10.02
CA PHE A 510 -14.26 -7.17 10.01
C PHE A 510 -15.50 -6.88 9.15
N TYR A 511 -16.21 -7.90 8.69
CA TYR A 511 -17.39 -7.75 7.81
C TYR A 511 -18.64 -8.46 8.35
N ASP A 512 -18.69 -8.70 9.66
CA ASP A 512 -19.91 -9.20 10.27
C ASP A 512 -20.95 -8.08 10.44
N PRO A 513 -22.26 -8.32 10.17
CA PRO A 513 -23.30 -7.33 10.36
C PRO A 513 -23.40 -6.71 11.74
N TRP A 514 -22.89 -7.38 12.79
CA TRP A 514 -22.83 -6.82 14.14
C TRP A 514 -21.97 -5.54 14.24
N LEU A 515 -21.04 -5.32 13.33
CA LEU A 515 -20.26 -4.08 13.25
C LEU A 515 -21.14 -2.85 13.00
N LEU A 516 -22.37 -3.03 12.54
CA LEU A 516 -23.34 -1.94 12.33
C LEU A 516 -24.05 -1.51 13.61
N GLU A 517 -23.95 -2.30 14.70
CA GLU A 517 -24.57 -1.93 15.96
C GLU A 517 -23.90 -0.68 16.57
N GLY A 518 -24.71 0.30 16.97
CA GLY A 518 -24.20 1.56 17.50
C GLY A 518 -23.61 2.52 16.49
N VAL A 519 -23.50 2.13 15.23
CA VAL A 519 -23.00 2.96 14.12
C VAL A 519 -24.12 3.85 13.59
N ASP A 520 -23.87 5.15 13.46
CA ASP A 520 -24.85 6.10 12.91
C ASP A 520 -24.82 6.17 11.40
N LEU A 521 -23.62 6.03 10.83
CA LEU A 521 -23.35 6.15 9.40
C LEU A 521 -22.38 5.07 8.94
N MET A 522 -22.68 4.44 7.81
CA MET A 522 -21.77 3.50 7.13
C MET A 522 -21.42 4.03 5.75
N LEU A 523 -20.12 4.19 5.47
CA LEU A 523 -19.61 4.55 4.16
C LEU A 523 -19.08 3.31 3.44
N THR A 524 -19.58 3.04 2.24
CA THR A 524 -19.13 1.96 1.38
C THR A 524 -18.50 2.49 0.09
N SER A 525 -17.47 1.77 -0.39
CA SER A 525 -16.78 2.08 -1.63
C SER A 525 -16.96 0.97 -2.64
N SER A 526 -17.30 1.28 -3.90
CA SER A 526 -17.38 0.28 -4.96
C SER A 526 -16.03 -0.40 -5.24
N GLN A 527 -14.93 0.23 -4.85
CA GLN A 527 -13.60 -0.34 -4.98
C GLN A 527 -13.36 -1.50 -4.00
N VAL A 528 -14.07 -1.50 -2.85
CA VAL A 528 -14.05 -2.59 -1.87
C VAL A 528 -15.22 -3.55 -2.14
N ARG A 529 -16.45 -3.05 -2.10
CA ARG A 529 -17.67 -3.85 -2.30
C ARG A 529 -17.66 -4.67 -3.60
N GLY A 530 -17.21 -4.05 -4.69
CA GLY A 530 -17.12 -4.74 -5.99
C GLY A 530 -16.18 -5.93 -6.00
N ARG A 531 -15.14 -5.93 -5.16
CA ARG A 531 -14.21 -7.06 -5.01
C ARG A 531 -14.90 -8.28 -4.37
N PHE A 532 -15.73 -8.04 -3.35
CA PHE A 532 -16.49 -9.10 -2.69
C PHE A 532 -17.66 -9.61 -3.55
N GLU A 533 -18.27 -8.73 -4.34
CA GLU A 533 -19.35 -9.09 -5.26
C GLU A 533 -18.84 -9.88 -6.47
N ALA A 534 -17.55 -9.79 -6.82
CA ALA A 534 -16.95 -10.52 -7.94
C ALA A 534 -16.85 -12.04 -7.72
N ASP A 535 -16.76 -12.51 -6.45
CA ASP A 535 -16.69 -13.94 -6.11
C ASP A 535 -17.69 -14.31 -5.00
N PRO A 536 -18.99 -14.41 -5.35
CA PRO A 536 -20.06 -14.57 -4.37
C PRO A 536 -19.92 -15.75 -3.41
N PRO A 537 -19.51 -16.96 -3.86
CA PRO A 537 -19.39 -18.11 -2.95
C PRO A 537 -18.31 -17.94 -1.89
N ARG A 538 -17.23 -17.23 -2.22
CA ARG A 538 -16.09 -17.03 -1.33
C ARG A 538 -16.36 -15.98 -0.27
N PHE A 539 -17.07 -14.92 -0.62
CA PHE A 539 -17.26 -13.72 0.19
C PHE A 539 -18.71 -13.59 0.70
N GLU A 540 -19.31 -14.69 1.15
CA GLU A 540 -20.70 -14.70 1.63
C GLU A 540 -20.88 -13.81 2.88
N ILE A 541 -19.90 -13.79 3.77
CA ILE A 541 -19.96 -13.00 5.02
C ILE A 541 -19.95 -11.51 4.71
N GLU A 542 -18.99 -11.06 3.91
CA GLU A 542 -18.86 -9.66 3.48
C GLU A 542 -20.13 -9.21 2.72
N ARG A 543 -20.64 -10.05 1.85
CA ARG A 543 -21.89 -9.79 1.12
C ARG A 543 -23.11 -9.77 2.03
N ASN A 544 -23.10 -10.54 3.12
CA ASN A 544 -24.19 -10.49 4.10
C ASN A 544 -24.23 -9.15 4.84
N LEU A 545 -23.08 -8.56 5.18
CA LEU A 545 -23.00 -7.20 5.72
C LEU A 545 -23.68 -6.21 4.75
N TYR A 546 -23.33 -6.22 3.48
CA TYR A 546 -23.96 -5.33 2.50
C TYR A 546 -25.45 -5.57 2.32
N ARG A 547 -25.89 -6.84 2.38
CA ARG A 547 -27.33 -7.19 2.29
C ARG A 547 -28.10 -6.62 3.47
N VAL A 548 -27.55 -6.76 4.68
CA VAL A 548 -28.16 -6.16 5.88
C VAL A 548 -28.18 -4.65 5.77
N LEU A 549 -27.05 -4.06 5.35
CA LEU A 549 -26.92 -2.61 5.17
C LEU A 549 -27.91 -2.06 4.12
N ASP A 550 -28.05 -2.70 2.98
CA ASP A 550 -29.02 -2.30 1.93
C ASP A 550 -30.49 -2.44 2.39
N GLU A 551 -30.76 -3.36 3.33
CA GLU A 551 -32.10 -3.60 3.87
C GLU A 551 -32.50 -2.54 4.92
N VAL A 552 -31.57 -2.19 5.81
CA VAL A 552 -31.87 -1.35 6.97
C VAL A 552 -31.38 0.10 6.83
N GLY A 553 -30.43 0.36 5.95
CA GLY A 553 -29.78 1.66 5.77
C GLY A 553 -30.54 2.57 4.81
N GLU A 554 -30.67 3.85 5.17
CA GLU A 554 -31.15 4.91 4.27
C GLU A 554 -29.94 5.56 3.60
N VAL A 555 -29.92 5.68 2.27
CA VAL A 555 -28.84 6.38 1.55
C VAL A 555 -28.90 7.87 1.85
N ALA A 556 -27.99 8.35 2.68
CA ALA A 556 -27.86 9.75 3.05
C ALA A 556 -27.13 10.59 1.99
N ALA A 557 -26.15 9.99 1.31
CA ALA A 557 -25.43 10.61 0.21
C ALA A 557 -24.83 9.55 -0.73
N GLU A 558 -24.66 9.94 -2.00
CA GLU A 558 -24.00 9.11 -2.99
C GLU A 558 -23.12 9.98 -3.90
N PHE A 559 -21.87 9.55 -4.09
CA PHE A 559 -20.89 10.21 -4.94
C PHE A 559 -20.48 9.22 -6.03
N ARG A 560 -20.55 9.67 -7.28
CA ARG A 560 -20.18 8.85 -8.45
C ARG A 560 -19.21 9.64 -9.32
N PRO A 561 -18.30 8.96 -10.03
CA PRO A 561 -17.48 9.64 -11.04
C PRO A 561 -18.37 10.42 -12.02
N HIS A 562 -18.06 11.68 -12.26
CA HIS A 562 -18.78 12.54 -13.19
C HIS A 562 -17.92 13.69 -13.70
N GLY A 563 -18.07 14.06 -14.97
CA GLY A 563 -17.30 15.14 -15.57
C GLY A 563 -15.79 14.91 -15.48
N LEU A 564 -15.09 15.70 -14.66
CA LEU A 564 -13.67 15.59 -14.34
C LEU A 564 -13.40 15.00 -12.94
N VAL A 565 -14.43 14.59 -12.23
CA VAL A 565 -14.33 13.92 -10.91
C VAL A 565 -14.10 12.43 -11.13
N GLU A 566 -13.02 11.92 -10.56
CA GLU A 566 -12.64 10.50 -10.63
C GLU A 566 -12.80 9.82 -9.27
N GLY A 567 -12.70 8.49 -9.24
CA GLY A 567 -12.72 7.71 -8.01
C GLY A 567 -13.81 6.64 -7.99
N PRO A 568 -13.92 5.88 -6.89
CA PRO A 568 -14.97 4.88 -6.74
C PRO A 568 -16.33 5.52 -6.52
N ARG A 569 -17.40 4.77 -6.82
CA ARG A 569 -18.73 5.13 -6.32
C ARG A 569 -18.73 4.97 -4.80
N ILE A 570 -19.04 6.04 -4.08
CA ILE A 570 -19.14 6.05 -2.61
C ILE A 570 -20.59 6.24 -2.23
N ARG A 571 -21.08 5.41 -1.31
CA ARG A 571 -22.39 5.57 -0.67
C ARG A 571 -22.23 5.73 0.83
N ILE A 572 -23.00 6.65 1.39
CA ILE A 572 -23.11 6.85 2.84
C ILE A 572 -24.54 6.50 3.23
N TYR A 573 -24.66 5.48 4.06
CA TYR A 573 -25.92 5.02 4.62
C TYR A 573 -26.11 5.61 6.02
N ARG A 574 -27.32 6.03 6.34
CA ARG A 574 -27.74 6.41 7.69
C ARG A 574 -28.37 5.19 8.36
N LEU A 575 -27.91 4.88 9.56
CA LEU A 575 -28.42 3.81 10.41
C LEU A 575 -29.16 4.47 11.58
N GLY A 576 -30.42 4.81 11.38
CA GLY A 576 -31.24 5.42 12.43
C GLY A 576 -31.75 4.39 13.45
N PRO A 577 -32.50 4.82 14.48
CA PRO A 577 -32.99 3.94 15.54
C PRO A 577 -33.78 2.70 15.05
N ARG A 578 -34.56 2.87 13.98
CA ARG A 578 -35.30 1.73 13.37
C ARG A 578 -34.37 0.72 12.72
N ALA A 579 -33.27 1.17 12.13
CA ALA A 579 -32.27 0.29 11.57
C ALA A 579 -31.58 -0.50 12.68
N GLN A 580 -31.20 0.16 13.76
CA GLN A 580 -30.57 -0.49 14.92
C GLN A 580 -31.51 -1.55 15.54
N GLU A 581 -32.77 -1.20 15.78
CA GLU A 581 -33.78 -2.16 16.28
C GLU A 581 -33.96 -3.36 15.34
N THR A 582 -33.86 -3.13 14.03
CA THR A 582 -33.99 -4.22 13.05
C THR A 582 -32.74 -5.11 13.06
N ILE A 583 -31.55 -4.54 13.21
CA ILE A 583 -30.28 -5.28 13.35
C ILE A 583 -30.34 -6.16 14.61
N GLU A 584 -30.66 -5.59 15.76
CA GLU A 584 -30.76 -6.31 17.04
C GLU A 584 -31.78 -7.45 16.97
N ARG A 585 -32.97 -7.21 16.44
CA ARG A 585 -34.03 -8.22 16.31
C ARG A 585 -33.63 -9.35 15.35
N ARG A 586 -32.91 -9.04 14.27
CA ARG A 586 -32.52 -10.00 13.24
C ARG A 586 -31.34 -10.86 13.67
N LEU A 587 -30.37 -10.26 14.32
CA LEU A 587 -29.11 -10.92 14.67
C LEU A 587 -29.16 -11.53 16.08
N GLY A 588 -30.10 -11.10 16.93
CA GLY A 588 -30.15 -11.49 18.33
C GLY A 588 -29.16 -10.71 19.20
N PRO A 589 -28.94 -11.09 20.45
CA PRO A 589 -27.96 -10.45 21.32
C PRO A 589 -26.56 -10.64 20.78
N LEU A 590 -25.71 -9.59 20.86
CA LEU A 590 -24.32 -9.67 20.48
C LEU A 590 -23.57 -10.65 21.39
N ASP A 591 -23.04 -11.71 20.80
CA ASP A 591 -22.14 -12.63 21.49
C ASP A 591 -20.70 -12.07 21.41
N PRO A 592 -20.02 -11.82 22.54
CA PRO A 592 -18.63 -11.39 22.55
C PRO A 592 -17.67 -12.29 21.76
N LEU A 593 -18.09 -13.51 21.50
CA LEU A 593 -17.33 -14.52 20.77
C LEU A 593 -17.83 -14.75 19.32
N TRP A 594 -18.72 -13.91 18.84
CA TRP A 594 -19.32 -14.07 17.51
C TRP A 594 -18.28 -14.17 16.39
N TRP A 595 -17.11 -13.55 16.54
CA TRP A 595 -16.01 -13.70 15.59
C TRP A 595 -15.49 -15.13 15.49
N ALA A 596 -15.65 -15.91 16.55
CA ALA A 596 -15.28 -17.31 16.53
C ALA A 596 -16.07 -18.14 15.50
N GLU A 597 -17.30 -17.77 15.24
CA GLU A 597 -18.18 -18.48 14.30
C GLU A 597 -17.95 -18.07 12.85
N VAL A 598 -17.34 -16.90 12.63
CA VAL A 598 -17.06 -16.37 11.30
C VAL A 598 -15.96 -17.16 10.59
N VAL A 599 -15.03 -17.77 11.31
CA VAL A 599 -13.93 -18.54 10.72
C VAL A 599 -14.42 -19.89 10.23
N PRO A 600 -14.19 -20.24 8.94
CA PRO A 600 -14.63 -21.50 8.37
C PRO A 600 -14.16 -22.72 9.17
N PRO A 601 -15.00 -23.78 9.32
CA PRO A 601 -14.64 -24.99 10.09
C PRO A 601 -13.35 -25.66 9.61
N SER A 602 -13.05 -25.62 8.33
CA SER A 602 -11.81 -26.15 7.75
C SER A 602 -10.56 -25.41 8.25
N TYR A 603 -10.64 -24.10 8.45
CA TYR A 603 -9.57 -23.31 9.02
C TYR A 603 -9.45 -23.52 10.53
N ARG A 604 -10.59 -23.66 11.21
CA ARG A 604 -10.63 -23.98 12.64
C ARG A 604 -9.86 -25.26 12.94
N ALA A 605 -10.21 -26.37 12.28
CA ALA A 605 -9.56 -27.66 12.47
C ALA A 605 -8.05 -27.59 12.24
N ARG A 606 -7.62 -26.84 11.21
CA ARG A 606 -6.22 -26.65 10.88
C ARG A 606 -5.49 -25.77 11.92
N ALA A 607 -6.15 -24.69 12.37
CA ALA A 607 -5.64 -23.84 13.45
C ALA A 607 -5.45 -24.62 14.76
N GLU A 608 -6.43 -25.42 15.14
CA GLU A 608 -6.36 -26.27 16.31
C GLU A 608 -5.22 -27.30 16.22
N ALA A 609 -5.02 -27.92 15.05
CA ALA A 609 -3.94 -28.88 14.84
C ALA A 609 -2.55 -28.26 14.97
N ILE A 610 -2.35 -27.06 14.44
CA ILE A 610 -1.05 -26.35 14.43
C ILE A 610 -0.77 -25.70 15.79
N LEU A 611 -1.79 -25.07 16.39
CA LEU A 611 -1.66 -24.26 17.60
C LEU A 611 -2.06 -25.01 18.87
N LEU A 612 -2.37 -26.30 18.78
CA LEU A 612 -2.89 -27.06 19.91
C LEU A 612 -2.04 -26.96 21.19
N PRO A 613 -0.69 -26.94 21.15
CA PRO A 613 0.14 -26.73 22.33
C PRO A 613 -0.04 -25.35 22.96
N GLU A 614 -0.10 -24.30 22.14
CA GLU A 614 -0.36 -22.92 22.57
C GLU A 614 -1.81 -22.75 23.01
N ALA A 615 -2.75 -23.33 22.28
CA ALA A 615 -4.17 -23.32 22.61
C ALA A 615 -4.45 -23.93 24.00
N ARG A 616 -3.75 -25.00 24.37
CA ARG A 616 -3.89 -25.60 25.71
C ARG A 616 -3.37 -24.69 26.82
N ARG A 617 -2.27 -23.97 26.58
CA ARG A 617 -1.76 -22.99 27.56
C ARG A 617 -2.72 -21.80 27.68
N ASN A 618 -3.21 -21.29 26.58
CA ASN A 618 -4.11 -20.15 26.54
C ASN A 618 -5.57 -20.52 26.91
N ALA A 619 -5.99 -21.78 26.73
CA ALA A 619 -7.30 -22.25 27.14
C ALA A 619 -7.53 -22.20 28.68
N ALA A 620 -6.47 -22.04 29.46
CA ALA A 620 -6.59 -21.73 30.88
C ALA A 620 -7.08 -20.31 31.15
N THR A 621 -6.85 -19.38 30.20
CA THR A 621 -7.30 -17.99 30.22
C THR A 621 -8.69 -17.94 29.61
N ARG A 622 -9.72 -18.00 30.42
CA ARG A 622 -11.11 -18.01 29.97
C ARG A 622 -11.73 -16.63 30.09
N TYR A 623 -12.62 -16.33 29.19
CA TYR A 623 -13.44 -15.15 29.25
C TYR A 623 -14.35 -15.15 30.46
N PRO A 624 -14.79 -13.99 31.02
CA PRO A 624 -15.59 -13.96 32.25
C PRO A 624 -16.86 -14.80 32.25
N ASP A 625 -17.50 -15.00 31.12
CA ASP A 625 -18.66 -15.88 30.98
C ASP A 625 -18.32 -17.37 30.80
N GLY A 626 -17.03 -17.69 30.75
CA GLY A 626 -16.54 -19.07 30.75
C GLY A 626 -16.47 -19.74 29.37
N ARG A 627 -16.68 -19.01 28.27
CA ARG A 627 -16.83 -19.61 26.95
C ARG A 627 -16.02 -18.96 25.82
N PRO A 628 -14.70 -18.83 25.88
CA PRO A 628 -14.00 -18.66 24.60
C PRO A 628 -14.03 -20.00 23.86
N ALA A 629 -14.41 -20.01 22.60
CA ALA A 629 -14.08 -21.15 21.76
C ALA A 629 -12.55 -21.33 21.82
N ALA A 630 -12.07 -22.53 22.15
CA ALA A 630 -10.64 -22.79 22.35
C ALA A 630 -9.76 -22.35 21.16
N TRP A 631 -10.34 -22.36 19.97
CA TRP A 631 -9.66 -21.93 18.75
C TRP A 631 -9.51 -20.40 18.60
N VAL A 632 -10.41 -19.58 19.16
CA VAL A 632 -10.22 -18.11 19.21
C VAL A 632 -9.00 -17.79 20.06
N VAL A 633 -8.88 -18.44 21.20
CA VAL A 633 -7.72 -18.29 22.10
C VAL A 633 -6.45 -18.79 21.42
N SER A 634 -6.52 -19.85 20.62
CA SER A 634 -5.37 -20.36 19.87
C SER A 634 -4.96 -19.46 18.71
N LEU A 635 -5.86 -18.66 18.18
CA LEU A 635 -5.57 -17.67 17.16
C LEU A 635 -5.14 -16.31 17.73
N ALA A 636 -5.37 -16.04 19.02
CA ALA A 636 -5.04 -14.77 19.66
C ALA A 636 -3.59 -14.30 19.39
N PRO A 637 -2.55 -15.15 19.43
CA PRO A 637 -1.18 -14.73 19.12
C PRO A 637 -0.98 -14.27 17.67
N LEU A 638 -1.85 -14.69 16.74
CA LEU A 638 -1.80 -14.30 15.34
C LEU A 638 -2.43 -12.95 15.07
N PHE A 639 -3.42 -12.60 15.90
CA PHE A 639 -4.25 -11.41 15.70
C PHE A 639 -3.97 -10.33 16.74
N ALA A 640 -3.19 -10.64 17.78
CA ALA A 640 -2.97 -9.77 18.93
C ALA A 640 -2.69 -8.31 18.54
N ASP A 641 -1.86 -8.10 17.54
CA ASP A 641 -1.47 -6.75 17.13
C ASP A 641 -2.52 -6.03 16.26
N LYS A 642 -3.63 -6.67 15.91
CA LYS A 642 -4.54 -6.09 14.91
C LYS A 642 -6.02 -6.28 15.18
N VAL A 643 -6.46 -7.49 15.50
CA VAL A 643 -7.88 -7.76 15.71
C VAL A 643 -8.33 -7.34 17.11
N ASP A 644 -7.50 -7.60 18.12
CA ASP A 644 -7.74 -7.09 19.46
C ASP A 644 -7.73 -5.56 19.49
N ARG A 645 -6.76 -4.94 18.83
CA ARG A 645 -6.70 -3.49 18.71
C ARG A 645 -7.92 -2.91 18.00
N PHE A 646 -8.36 -3.52 16.89
CA PHE A 646 -9.57 -3.09 16.20
C PHE A 646 -10.80 -3.18 17.10
N ALA A 647 -10.95 -4.32 17.82
CA ALA A 647 -12.05 -4.51 18.77
C ALA A 647 -12.01 -3.46 19.87
N PHE A 648 -10.84 -3.18 20.43
CA PHE A 648 -10.66 -2.13 21.43
C PHE A 648 -11.01 -0.74 20.89
N GLU A 649 -10.53 -0.40 19.70
CA GLU A 649 -10.86 0.89 19.06
C GLU A 649 -12.38 1.04 18.86
N MET A 650 -13.07 0.00 18.40
CA MET A 650 -14.53 0.01 18.30
C MET A 650 -15.21 0.18 19.65
N ALA A 651 -14.74 -0.54 20.67
CA ALA A 651 -15.27 -0.41 22.02
C ALA A 651 -15.14 1.02 22.56
N LEU A 652 -13.96 1.62 22.38
CA LEU A 652 -13.68 2.99 22.82
C LEU A 652 -14.61 4.01 22.15
N TYR A 653 -14.75 3.95 20.81
CA TYR A 653 -15.63 4.84 20.09
C TYR A 653 -17.11 4.70 20.51
N LEU A 654 -17.54 3.47 20.75
CA LEU A 654 -18.92 3.24 21.20
C LEU A 654 -19.15 3.77 22.63
N ALA A 655 -18.16 3.63 23.52
CA ALA A 655 -18.23 4.21 24.86
C ALA A 655 -18.28 5.74 24.83
N GLU A 656 -17.48 6.40 23.98
CA GLU A 656 -17.52 7.86 23.78
C GLU A 656 -18.89 8.36 23.31
N LEU A 657 -19.71 7.49 22.75
CA LEU A 657 -21.07 7.77 22.30
C LEU A 657 -22.15 7.27 23.29
N ASP A 658 -21.80 6.96 24.54
CA ASP A 658 -22.68 6.40 25.58
C ASP A 658 -23.35 5.08 25.15
N ARG A 659 -22.68 4.29 24.31
CA ARG A 659 -23.16 2.99 23.82
C ARG A 659 -22.52 1.85 24.62
N CYS A 660 -22.76 1.80 25.93
CA CYS A 660 -22.07 0.85 26.82
C CYS A 660 -22.29 -0.62 26.47
N ARG A 661 -23.48 -1.04 26.06
CA ARG A 661 -23.73 -2.46 25.74
C ARG A 661 -22.88 -2.96 24.56
N PRO A 662 -22.91 -2.36 23.38
CA PRO A 662 -22.02 -2.79 22.28
C PRO A 662 -20.54 -2.51 22.60
N SER A 663 -20.20 -1.44 23.31
CA SER A 663 -18.84 -1.18 23.77
C SER A 663 -18.29 -2.33 24.62
N GLU A 664 -19.04 -2.75 25.63
CA GLU A 664 -18.71 -3.90 26.49
C GLU A 664 -18.44 -5.15 25.66
N SER A 665 -19.29 -5.44 24.68
CA SER A 665 -19.13 -6.62 23.82
C SER A 665 -17.86 -6.59 22.98
N PHE A 666 -17.50 -5.44 22.43
CA PHE A 666 -16.24 -5.28 21.68
C PHE A 666 -15.01 -5.29 22.58
N ALA A 667 -15.06 -4.68 23.76
CA ALA A 667 -14.01 -4.78 24.77
C ALA A 667 -13.82 -6.23 25.23
N ALA A 668 -14.92 -6.95 25.36
CA ALA A 668 -14.94 -8.37 25.64
C ALA A 668 -14.22 -9.19 24.57
N ALA A 669 -14.45 -8.91 23.29
CA ALA A 669 -13.77 -9.57 22.18
C ALA A 669 -12.26 -9.27 22.22
N SER A 670 -11.86 -8.04 22.49
CA SER A 670 -10.45 -7.68 22.68
C SER A 670 -9.79 -8.50 23.81
N LEU A 671 -10.43 -8.57 24.99
CA LEU A 671 -9.93 -9.33 26.13
C LEU A 671 -9.90 -10.85 25.88
N THR A 672 -10.76 -11.38 25.02
CA THR A 672 -10.70 -12.79 24.60
C THR A 672 -9.41 -13.09 23.86
N MET A 673 -8.95 -12.16 23.02
CA MET A 673 -7.74 -12.30 22.23
C MET A 673 -6.48 -11.91 23.01
N ASN A 674 -6.58 -10.90 23.87
CA ASN A 674 -5.48 -10.41 24.69
C ASN A 674 -5.92 -10.16 26.15
N PRO A 675 -5.93 -11.20 26.99
CA PRO A 675 -6.40 -11.10 28.37
C PRO A 675 -5.62 -10.12 29.25
N GLY A 676 -4.40 -9.75 28.84
CA GLY A 676 -3.55 -8.78 29.53
C GLY A 676 -3.72 -7.34 29.04
N ASP A 677 -4.68 -7.04 28.17
CA ASP A 677 -4.94 -5.68 27.72
C ASP A 677 -5.60 -4.85 28.83
N LEU A 678 -4.78 -4.04 29.49
CA LEU A 678 -5.21 -3.18 30.59
C LEU A 678 -6.29 -2.18 30.12
N SER A 679 -6.10 -1.56 28.96
CA SER A 679 -7.02 -0.54 28.45
C SER A 679 -8.39 -1.11 28.09
N ALA A 680 -8.40 -2.27 27.44
CA ALA A 680 -9.64 -2.98 27.13
C ALA A 680 -10.36 -3.44 28.39
N CYS A 681 -9.62 -3.87 29.42
CA CYS A 681 -10.20 -4.27 30.70
C CYS A 681 -10.85 -3.09 31.45
N LEU A 682 -10.17 -1.95 31.52
CA LEU A 682 -10.71 -0.74 32.15
C LEU A 682 -12.01 -0.30 31.46
N LEU A 683 -12.03 -0.29 30.14
CA LEU A 683 -13.22 0.04 29.37
C LEU A 683 -14.35 -0.96 29.60
N TYR A 684 -14.04 -2.27 29.60
CA TYR A 684 -15.01 -3.32 29.86
C TYR A 684 -15.63 -3.17 31.25
N VAL A 685 -14.80 -2.99 32.29
CA VAL A 685 -15.26 -2.87 33.69
C VAL A 685 -16.13 -1.62 33.84
N THR A 686 -15.76 -0.50 33.22
CA THR A 686 -16.57 0.73 33.24
C THR A 686 -17.95 0.48 32.63
N CYS A 687 -18.01 -0.04 31.40
CA CYS A 687 -19.27 -0.29 30.70
C CYS A 687 -20.13 -1.34 31.42
N ALA A 688 -19.54 -2.45 31.86
CA ALA A 688 -20.26 -3.49 32.62
C ALA A 688 -20.79 -2.96 33.97
N GLY A 689 -20.05 -2.07 34.63
CA GLY A 689 -20.48 -1.38 35.83
C GLY A 689 -21.68 -0.47 35.60
N GLU A 690 -21.67 0.34 34.54
CA GLU A 690 -22.82 1.18 34.15
C GLU A 690 -24.07 0.35 33.81
N LEU A 691 -23.87 -0.84 33.25
CA LEU A 691 -24.96 -1.79 32.99
C LEU A 691 -25.42 -2.58 34.22
N GLY A 692 -24.76 -2.39 35.36
CA GLY A 692 -25.07 -3.12 36.60
C GLY A 692 -24.55 -4.58 36.61
N GLU A 693 -23.71 -4.98 35.68
CA GLU A 693 -23.19 -6.33 35.49
C GLU A 693 -21.90 -6.57 36.30
N TRP A 694 -21.93 -6.22 37.58
CA TRP A 694 -20.75 -6.21 38.48
C TRP A 694 -20.02 -7.53 38.57
N ALA A 695 -20.74 -8.66 38.50
CA ALA A 695 -20.12 -9.98 38.55
C ALA A 695 -19.24 -10.26 37.33
N ARG A 696 -19.65 -9.78 36.15
CA ARG A 696 -18.87 -9.88 34.90
C ARG A 696 -17.68 -8.93 34.95
N ALA A 697 -17.88 -7.69 35.37
CA ALA A 697 -16.82 -6.72 35.58
C ALA A 697 -15.72 -7.23 36.51
N ARG A 698 -16.12 -7.85 37.62
CA ARG A 698 -15.20 -8.47 38.54
C ARG A 698 -14.40 -9.59 37.90
N ALA A 699 -15.07 -10.54 37.25
CA ALA A 699 -14.38 -11.67 36.63
C ALA A 699 -13.40 -11.22 35.53
N ALA A 700 -13.67 -10.12 34.83
CA ALA A 700 -12.76 -9.57 33.85
C ALA A 700 -11.52 -8.94 34.50
N SER A 701 -11.71 -8.10 35.52
CA SER A 701 -10.60 -7.46 36.25
C SER A 701 -9.69 -8.46 36.97
N GLU A 702 -10.25 -9.50 37.63
CA GLU A 702 -9.49 -10.58 38.26
C GLU A 702 -8.57 -11.29 37.24
N ARG A 703 -9.13 -11.65 36.09
CA ARG A 703 -8.39 -12.35 35.03
C ARG A 703 -7.29 -11.47 34.42
N THR A 704 -7.57 -10.20 34.17
CA THR A 704 -6.57 -9.31 33.62
C THR A 704 -5.45 -9.07 34.62
N LEU A 705 -5.76 -8.89 35.88
CA LEU A 705 -4.74 -8.82 36.94
C LEU A 705 -3.88 -10.10 37.04
N GLU A 706 -4.50 -11.28 36.91
CA GLU A 706 -3.78 -12.56 36.86
C GLU A 706 -2.87 -12.64 35.60
N ALA A 707 -3.38 -12.29 34.45
CA ALA A 707 -2.61 -12.27 33.16
C ALA A 707 -1.41 -11.33 33.24
N LEU A 708 -1.51 -10.21 33.95
CA LEU A 708 -0.44 -9.24 34.17
C LEU A 708 0.46 -9.59 35.37
N GLY A 709 0.34 -10.81 35.92
CA GLY A 709 1.20 -11.33 36.99
C GLY A 709 0.85 -10.84 38.38
N GLY A 710 -0.33 -10.25 38.59
CA GLY A 710 -0.82 -9.84 39.92
C GLY A 710 0.00 -8.76 40.62
N GLY A 711 0.88 -8.05 39.90
CA GLY A 711 1.78 -7.03 40.44
C GLY A 711 1.07 -5.90 41.21
N THR A 712 1.81 -5.20 42.05
CA THR A 712 1.33 -4.04 42.82
C THR A 712 1.93 -2.71 42.28
N GLY A 713 2.41 -2.70 41.04
CA GLY A 713 3.00 -1.51 40.42
C GLY A 713 1.98 -0.38 40.22
N PRO A 714 2.45 0.88 40.09
CA PRO A 714 1.59 2.03 39.91
C PRO A 714 0.78 1.95 38.60
N GLU A 715 1.28 1.25 37.58
CA GLU A 715 0.60 1.03 36.30
C GLU A 715 -0.70 0.22 36.43
N LEU A 716 -0.78 -0.66 37.42
CA LEU A 716 -1.98 -1.46 37.67
C LEU A 716 -2.94 -0.84 38.71
N SER A 717 -2.57 0.30 39.28
CA SER A 717 -3.32 0.89 40.40
C SER A 717 -4.73 1.33 40.01
N VAL A 718 -4.94 1.78 38.75
CA VAL A 718 -6.26 2.13 38.24
C VAL A 718 -7.15 0.88 38.13
N LEU A 719 -6.62 -0.21 37.54
CA LEU A 719 -7.36 -1.48 37.45
C LEU A 719 -7.70 -2.05 38.82
N ARG A 720 -6.78 -1.98 39.79
CA ARG A 720 -7.04 -2.41 41.17
C ARG A 720 -8.11 -1.56 41.84
N LEU A 721 -8.15 -0.26 41.55
CA LEU A 721 -9.20 0.62 42.05
C LEU A 721 -10.58 0.20 41.51
N ASP A 722 -10.66 -0.07 40.19
CA ASP A 722 -11.89 -0.54 39.54
C ASP A 722 -12.26 -1.95 40.04
N HIS A 723 -11.28 -2.83 40.22
CA HIS A 723 -11.48 -4.14 40.81
C HIS A 723 -12.03 -4.05 42.25
N ALA A 724 -11.51 -3.15 43.09
CA ALA A 724 -12.05 -2.91 44.42
C ALA A 724 -13.51 -2.43 44.37
N SER A 725 -13.86 -1.59 43.38
CA SER A 725 -15.26 -1.20 43.14
C SER A 725 -16.14 -2.43 42.84
N THR A 726 -15.69 -3.31 41.94
CA THR A 726 -16.46 -4.51 41.59
C THR A 726 -16.62 -5.44 42.79
N LEU A 727 -15.57 -5.63 43.63
CA LEU A 727 -15.62 -6.41 44.85
C LEU A 727 -16.65 -5.83 45.85
N SER A 728 -16.68 -4.51 46.01
CA SER A 728 -17.67 -3.86 46.88
C SER A 728 -19.10 -4.14 46.41
N HIS A 729 -19.39 -3.98 45.12
CA HIS A 729 -20.72 -4.22 44.54
C HIS A 729 -21.11 -5.72 44.52
N THR A 730 -20.15 -6.61 44.56
CA THR A 730 -20.42 -8.08 44.64
C THR A 730 -20.45 -8.62 46.05
N GLY A 731 -20.42 -7.76 47.08
CA GLY A 731 -20.60 -8.15 48.49
C GLY A 731 -19.34 -8.62 49.20
N GLU A 732 -18.16 -8.21 48.72
CA GLU A 732 -16.87 -8.54 49.33
C GLU A 732 -16.11 -7.29 49.83
N PRO A 733 -16.63 -6.55 50.80
CA PRO A 733 -16.05 -5.29 51.25
C PRO A 733 -14.65 -5.44 51.88
N ASP A 734 -14.36 -6.58 52.51
CA ASP A 734 -13.04 -6.81 53.08
C ASP A 734 -11.97 -7.09 52.03
N SER A 735 -12.34 -7.71 50.91
CA SER A 735 -11.47 -7.87 49.76
C SER A 735 -11.25 -6.54 49.07
N ALA A 736 -12.29 -5.74 48.87
CA ALA A 736 -12.21 -4.39 48.31
C ALA A 736 -11.27 -3.50 49.14
N ARG A 737 -11.37 -3.57 50.48
CA ARG A 737 -10.48 -2.82 51.38
C ARG A 737 -9.02 -3.18 51.18
N ARG A 738 -8.67 -4.47 51.11
CA ARG A 738 -7.31 -4.92 50.89
C ARG A 738 -6.74 -4.41 49.56
N GLU A 739 -7.52 -4.41 48.47
CA GLU A 739 -7.11 -3.87 47.17
C GLU A 739 -6.86 -2.36 47.25
N LEU A 740 -7.74 -1.60 47.91
CA LEU A 740 -7.57 -0.16 48.08
C LEU A 740 -6.35 0.20 48.92
N GLU A 741 -6.08 -0.57 50.00
CA GLU A 741 -4.87 -0.40 50.80
C GLU A 741 -3.59 -0.70 49.98
N ALA A 742 -3.61 -1.73 49.11
CA ALA A 742 -2.52 -2.03 48.20
C ALA A 742 -2.30 -0.90 47.18
N VAL A 743 -3.37 -0.32 46.65
CA VAL A 743 -3.30 0.87 45.76
C VAL A 743 -2.61 2.04 46.46
N LEU A 744 -3.02 2.34 47.71
CA LEU A 744 -2.43 3.46 48.47
C LEU A 744 -0.95 3.27 48.80
N GLN A 745 -0.48 2.03 48.88
CA GLN A 745 0.94 1.72 49.06
C GLN A 745 1.75 1.88 47.75
N ALA A 746 1.10 1.72 46.60
CA ALA A 746 1.75 1.71 45.28
C ALA A 746 1.83 3.07 44.62
N VAL A 747 0.99 4.05 45.00
CA VAL A 747 0.85 5.32 44.34
C VAL A 747 1.30 6.50 45.24
N GLU A 748 1.67 7.61 44.62
CA GLU A 748 2.02 8.84 45.35
C GLU A 748 0.83 9.34 46.18
N PRO A 749 1.05 9.75 47.46
CA PRO A 749 -0.02 10.13 48.39
C PRO A 749 -0.93 11.27 47.92
N GLY A 750 -0.45 12.14 47.01
CA GLY A 750 -1.19 13.28 46.46
C GLY A 750 -1.89 13.00 45.13
N SER A 751 -1.68 11.82 44.54
CA SER A 751 -2.26 11.49 43.22
C SER A 751 -3.79 11.39 43.23
N ALA A 752 -4.42 11.59 42.07
CA ALA A 752 -5.87 11.43 41.91
C ALA A 752 -6.34 10.03 42.28
N VAL A 753 -5.56 8.99 41.93
CA VAL A 753 -5.83 7.60 42.26
C VAL A 753 -5.81 7.39 43.79
N ALA A 754 -4.83 7.99 44.51
CA ALA A 754 -4.79 7.92 45.97
C ALA A 754 -5.97 8.62 46.66
N GLN A 755 -6.42 9.75 46.11
CA GLN A 755 -7.58 10.46 46.63
C GLN A 755 -8.85 9.64 46.43
N GLN A 756 -9.04 9.04 45.28
CA GLN A 756 -10.18 8.19 44.97
C GLN A 756 -10.19 6.93 45.84
N ALA A 757 -9.03 6.28 46.01
CA ALA A 757 -8.91 5.11 46.90
C ALA A 757 -9.27 5.43 48.35
N ARG A 758 -8.84 6.60 48.88
CA ARG A 758 -9.24 7.04 50.24
C ARG A 758 -10.73 7.28 50.36
N LYS A 759 -11.31 7.95 49.37
CA LYS A 759 -12.75 8.19 49.36
C LYS A 759 -13.52 6.86 49.39
N MET A 760 -13.15 5.90 48.57
CA MET A 760 -13.79 4.58 48.53
C MET A 760 -13.60 3.81 49.85
N LEU A 761 -12.45 3.96 50.53
CA LEU A 761 -12.24 3.39 51.85
C LEU A 761 -13.11 4.04 52.91
N GLU A 762 -13.36 5.35 52.83
CA GLU A 762 -14.30 6.06 53.74
C GLU A 762 -15.74 5.58 53.50
N ASP A 763 -16.14 5.46 52.24
CA ASP A 763 -17.46 4.94 51.85
C ASP A 763 -17.69 3.52 52.37
N LEU A 764 -16.69 2.63 52.28
CA LEU A 764 -16.71 1.27 52.84
C LEU A 764 -16.76 1.23 54.37
N ARG A 765 -16.23 2.26 55.06
CA ARG A 765 -16.27 2.38 56.52
C ARG A 765 -17.59 2.98 57.01
N GLY A 766 -18.21 3.83 56.22
CA GLY A 766 -19.46 4.48 56.52
C GLY A 766 -20.67 3.54 56.48
N GLY A 767 -20.52 2.37 55.91
CA GLY A 767 -21.39 1.18 55.90
C GLY A 767 -22.88 1.45 55.86
N HIS A 768 -23.39 1.98 54.76
CA HIS A 768 -24.86 1.90 54.55
C HIS A 768 -25.14 1.82 53.05
#